data_de31b0669de72217de8cea92497009bd
#
_entry.id   de31b0669de72217de8cea92497009bd
#
_cell.length_a   1.000
_cell.length_b   1.000
_cell.length_c   1.000
_cell.angle_alpha   90.00
_cell.angle_beta   90.00
_cell.angle_gamma   90.00
#
_symmetry.space_group_name_H-M   'P 1'
#
loop_
_entity.id
_entity.type
_entity.pdbx_description
1 polymer ?
#
loop_
_entity_poly.entity_id
_entity_poly.type
_entity_poly.pdbx_seq_one_letter_code
_entity_poly.pdbx_strand_id
1 'polypeptide(L)'
;MNLISQYIQTVDTIYQTGETTEHSFRGALETLLNSFLPKPKRNSVPIHIINEPKRKEYGAPDFELRKGDTIISFIETKDLFDKDLRGENNKVHKDQFDRYKKAINTIAFTDYLEFVLYEKGEETLSAKIAEQKDGHIVPTGDEKQISAFTKLLSKLIEAKPQPINSARILAETLAAKAKVIAAILSIALSKAGTNQTKEDKDLHIKLDAFKKFLVHDMTEEQFADFYAQTIVYGMFIARIYDKTPSSFSLQEASELIPSINPFLKKIFKQLALAELHSGVKWIVEELIEIFKVTKMERILHNYGKDPLVHFYEDFLAEYNPKIREEFGVWYTPKEVVGFIVDAVDHLLRTELGINDGLANNTLIEYNGKQTHKVQILDPATGTGTFLAAVAERIKESYKGQEGLWAEDVVNHIVPRLNAFEYLMAPYTMAHLKLSTSLGLDKVENENVDRLNIFLTNSLEKDHPEATLPFAKFITDESNAANIIKRDTPIMVVMGNPPYNEKSANTGEWIMSLMDDYKQEPGMSKIQISSNRKTGKITYKNTLKGVNSKGINNDYCKFIRLGQNFVERTKEGVLAYITANTYLDSRLFRGMRYELMKSFNQIYIINLHGSTMRKESTNEVTDQCVFDIRQGVSIVIMVKNKETDELAKVYYKDIYGKRHEKLSFLEKNTLSDIDFIELQPTAPLYTFRIIDDKIKEHYANGFKIDSLMLRKGQGFKSDKDGVAIHYEKEGIENLLSLMLSDKTDVELREEVGFKDTRDWKLYKARKALKLKQQYERFITEVQYRPFDTRWTYLDKTLVTYPRPLILSSIFNRENQVLCVGQQGNVIGDEEWSLVYTSILPTDINVVPRGGIYLFPMIIYDG
;
A
#
# COMPACT_ATOMS: atom_id res chain seq x y z
N MET A 1 12.77 -14.09 -56.96
CA MET A 1 13.45 -13.69 -55.71
C MET A 1 12.50 -14.03 -54.57
N ASN A 2 12.99 -14.68 -53.49
CA ASN A 2 12.12 -15.00 -52.35
C ASN A 2 11.73 -13.68 -51.60
N LEU A 3 10.52 -13.56 -51.13
CA LEU A 3 10.01 -12.37 -50.45
C LEU A 3 10.95 -11.92 -49.28
N ILE A 4 11.50 -12.89 -48.56
CA ILE A 4 12.48 -12.62 -47.49
C ILE A 4 13.77 -12.02 -48.04
N SER A 5 14.27 -12.49 -49.17
CA SER A 5 15.48 -11.91 -49.82
C SER A 5 15.24 -10.46 -50.28
N GLN A 6 14.05 -10.13 -50.79
CA GLN A 6 13.69 -8.75 -51.15
C GLN A 6 13.62 -7.86 -49.94
N TYR A 7 13.04 -8.35 -48.84
CA TYR A 7 13.01 -7.63 -47.58
C TYR A 7 14.40 -7.30 -47.07
N ILE A 8 15.31 -8.32 -47.02
CA ILE A 8 16.67 -8.13 -46.51
C ILE A 8 17.45 -7.14 -47.39
N GLN A 9 17.28 -7.22 -48.72
CA GLN A 9 17.87 -6.25 -49.65
C GLN A 9 17.35 -4.84 -49.42
N THR A 10 16.08 -4.66 -49.09
CA THR A 10 15.48 -3.35 -48.75
C THR A 10 16.06 -2.84 -47.44
N VAL A 11 16.19 -3.70 -46.42
CA VAL A 11 16.77 -3.33 -45.11
C VAL A 11 18.25 -2.94 -45.30
N ASP A 12 19.05 -3.67 -46.10
CA ASP A 12 20.42 -3.30 -46.41
C ASP A 12 20.50 -1.96 -47.12
N THR A 13 19.67 -1.74 -48.13
CA THR A 13 19.60 -0.45 -48.84
C THR A 13 19.37 0.74 -47.90
N ILE A 14 18.45 0.60 -46.99
CA ILE A 14 18.15 1.61 -45.99
C ILE A 14 19.34 1.77 -45.01
N TYR A 15 19.94 0.67 -44.58
CA TYR A 15 21.07 0.67 -43.67
C TYR A 15 22.31 1.39 -44.27
N GLN A 16 22.57 1.23 -45.58
CA GLN A 16 23.67 1.86 -46.30
C GLN A 16 23.50 3.40 -46.40
N THR A 17 22.34 3.98 -46.10
CA THR A 17 22.17 5.44 -46.07
C THR A 17 22.90 6.11 -44.92
N GLY A 18 23.26 5.31 -43.86
CA GLY A 18 24.05 5.78 -42.73
C GLY A 18 23.30 6.63 -41.70
N GLU A 19 22.06 7.08 -42.01
CA GLU A 19 21.22 7.90 -41.12
C GLU A 19 19.93 7.14 -40.77
N THR A 20 20.08 6.02 -40.04
CA THR A 20 18.94 5.16 -39.72
C THR A 20 18.58 5.19 -38.25
N THR A 21 17.29 5.18 -37.97
CA THR A 21 16.70 5.00 -36.64
C THR A 21 15.82 3.75 -36.65
N GLU A 22 15.36 3.29 -35.47
CA GLU A 22 14.38 2.22 -35.33
C GLU A 22 13.21 2.34 -36.33
N HIS A 23 12.73 3.56 -36.57
CA HIS A 23 11.60 3.80 -37.46
C HIS A 23 11.89 3.61 -38.94
N SER A 24 13.13 3.69 -39.36
CA SER A 24 13.52 3.66 -40.78
C SER A 24 13.16 2.34 -41.47
N PHE A 25 13.15 1.23 -40.73
CA PHE A 25 12.92 -0.12 -41.25
C PHE A 25 11.49 -0.60 -41.20
N ARG A 26 10.58 0.11 -40.52
CA ARG A 26 9.18 -0.32 -40.31
C ARG A 26 8.40 -0.51 -41.59
N GLY A 27 8.57 0.36 -42.59
CA GLY A 27 7.92 0.22 -43.88
C GLY A 27 8.33 -1.04 -44.66
N ALA A 28 9.61 -1.43 -44.57
CA ALA A 28 10.10 -2.68 -45.15
C ALA A 28 9.50 -3.90 -44.45
N LEU A 29 9.42 -3.88 -43.10
CA LEU A 29 8.80 -4.92 -42.29
C LEU A 29 7.30 -5.04 -42.58
N GLU A 30 6.58 -3.91 -42.65
CA GLU A 30 5.15 -3.87 -42.99
C GLU A 30 4.89 -4.52 -44.35
N THR A 31 5.72 -4.22 -45.36
CA THR A 31 5.60 -4.78 -46.70
C THR A 31 5.82 -6.31 -46.67
N LEU A 32 6.82 -6.79 -45.93
CA LEU A 32 7.07 -8.19 -45.70
C LEU A 32 5.87 -8.87 -45.04
N LEU A 33 5.41 -8.37 -43.93
CA LEU A 33 4.30 -8.94 -43.16
C LEU A 33 3.01 -9.00 -44.01
N ASN A 34 2.68 -7.94 -44.74
CA ASN A 34 1.51 -7.93 -45.62
C ASN A 34 1.61 -8.98 -46.73
N SER A 35 2.82 -9.32 -47.19
CA SER A 35 3.03 -10.34 -48.23
C SER A 35 2.72 -11.78 -47.76
N PHE A 36 2.76 -12.04 -46.44
CA PHE A 36 2.41 -13.30 -45.82
C PHE A 36 0.95 -13.41 -45.40
N LEU A 37 0.17 -12.31 -45.42
CA LEU A 37 -1.23 -12.40 -45.06
C LEU A 37 -2.00 -13.30 -46.02
N PRO A 38 -2.93 -14.13 -45.50
CA PRO A 38 -3.77 -14.95 -46.35
C PRO A 38 -4.69 -14.06 -47.21
N LYS A 39 -4.77 -14.36 -48.51
CA LYS A 39 -5.71 -13.67 -49.40
C LYS A 39 -7.13 -13.83 -48.87
N PRO A 40 -7.92 -12.74 -48.77
CA PRO A 40 -9.27 -12.80 -48.23
C PRO A 40 -10.15 -13.72 -49.10
N LYS A 41 -10.70 -14.80 -48.49
CA LYS A 41 -11.70 -15.64 -49.15
C LYS A 41 -13.08 -14.96 -49.04
N ARG A 42 -13.95 -15.23 -50.02
CA ARG A 42 -15.35 -14.77 -50.02
C ARG A 42 -16.01 -15.26 -48.71
N ASN A 43 -16.37 -14.40 -47.80
CA ASN A 43 -16.90 -14.64 -46.45
C ASN A 43 -15.84 -14.86 -45.32
N SER A 44 -14.54 -14.58 -45.52
CA SER A 44 -13.59 -14.54 -44.43
C SER A 44 -13.35 -13.09 -43.94
N VAL A 45 -13.23 -12.92 -42.63
CA VAL A 45 -12.84 -11.63 -42.03
C VAL A 45 -11.36 -11.38 -42.40
N PRO A 46 -11.03 -10.27 -43.06
CA PRO A 46 -9.64 -9.99 -43.49
C PRO A 46 -8.75 -9.70 -42.29
N ILE A 47 -7.46 -10.02 -42.43
CA ILE A 47 -6.43 -9.67 -41.48
C ILE A 47 -5.71 -8.42 -41.99
N HIS A 48 -5.53 -7.46 -41.12
CA HIS A 48 -4.85 -6.19 -41.40
C HIS A 48 -3.67 -6.01 -40.45
N ILE A 49 -2.62 -5.37 -40.93
CA ILE A 49 -1.49 -4.96 -40.14
C ILE A 49 -1.53 -3.44 -40.01
N ILE A 50 -1.44 -2.95 -38.81
CA ILE A 50 -1.40 -1.52 -38.52
C ILE A 50 -0.02 -1.21 -37.98
N ASN A 51 0.74 -0.43 -38.75
CA ASN A 51 2.02 0.12 -38.38
C ASN A 51 1.80 1.48 -37.70
N GLU A 52 2.48 1.72 -36.62
CA GLU A 52 2.37 2.92 -35.79
C GLU A 52 0.89 3.26 -35.49
N PRO A 53 0.20 2.41 -34.73
CA PRO A 53 -1.12 2.82 -34.27
C PRO A 53 -1.00 4.17 -33.57
N LYS A 54 -1.92 5.09 -33.79
CA LYS A 54 -1.94 6.51 -33.31
C LYS A 54 -1.63 6.72 -31.82
N ARG A 55 -1.21 5.67 -31.13
CA ARG A 55 -1.06 5.49 -29.69
C ARG A 55 0.39 5.32 -29.23
N LYS A 56 1.36 5.42 -30.14
CA LYS A 56 2.78 5.14 -29.84
C LYS A 56 3.38 6.00 -28.75
N GLU A 57 2.95 7.26 -28.65
CA GLU A 57 3.40 8.19 -27.61
C GLU A 57 3.13 7.69 -26.18
N TYR A 58 2.25 6.70 -26.04
CA TYR A 58 1.81 6.12 -24.77
C TYR A 58 2.33 4.69 -24.54
N GLY A 59 3.29 4.21 -25.33
CA GLY A 59 3.93 2.91 -25.12
C GLY A 59 3.11 1.72 -25.63
N ALA A 60 2.32 1.87 -26.70
CA ALA A 60 1.74 0.74 -27.42
C ALA A 60 2.81 0.04 -28.28
N PRO A 61 2.68 -1.29 -28.53
CA PRO A 61 3.55 -1.98 -29.47
C PRO A 61 3.48 -1.38 -30.89
N ASP A 62 4.57 -1.51 -31.64
CA ASP A 62 4.76 -0.85 -32.92
C ASP A 62 3.86 -1.35 -34.03
N PHE A 63 3.50 -2.63 -34.02
CA PHE A 63 2.58 -3.23 -34.98
C PHE A 63 1.46 -3.98 -34.28
N GLU A 64 0.26 -3.82 -34.80
CA GLU A 64 -0.92 -4.60 -34.42
C GLU A 64 -1.37 -5.45 -35.61
N LEU A 65 -1.57 -6.76 -35.39
CA LEU A 65 -2.25 -7.64 -36.34
C LEU A 65 -3.71 -7.75 -35.90
N ARG A 66 -4.63 -7.40 -36.80
CA ARG A 66 -6.06 -7.40 -36.55
C ARG A 66 -6.80 -8.30 -37.53
N LYS A 67 -7.76 -9.05 -37.01
CA LYS A 67 -8.73 -9.80 -37.82
C LYS A 67 -10.09 -9.08 -37.72
N GLY A 68 -10.44 -8.31 -38.77
CA GLY A 68 -11.48 -7.31 -38.66
C GLY A 68 -11.10 -6.23 -37.66
N ASP A 69 -11.94 -6.00 -36.65
CA ASP A 69 -11.67 -5.05 -35.57
C ASP A 69 -10.92 -5.67 -34.39
N THR A 70 -10.77 -7.00 -34.34
CA THR A 70 -10.17 -7.72 -33.21
C THR A 70 -8.66 -7.82 -33.36
N ILE A 71 -7.90 -7.36 -32.36
CA ILE A 71 -6.45 -7.53 -32.27
C ILE A 71 -6.16 -9.00 -31.95
N ILE A 72 -5.27 -9.63 -32.72
CA ILE A 72 -4.88 -11.04 -32.55
C ILE A 72 -3.45 -11.22 -32.07
N SER A 73 -2.53 -10.32 -32.46
CA SER A 73 -1.14 -10.36 -32.01
C SER A 73 -0.44 -9.01 -32.20
N PHE A 74 0.77 -8.87 -31.65
CA PHE A 74 1.56 -7.65 -31.69
C PHE A 74 3.00 -7.94 -32.13
N ILE A 75 3.68 -6.90 -32.64
CA ILE A 75 5.12 -6.90 -32.86
C ILE A 75 5.70 -5.59 -32.31
N GLU A 76 6.74 -5.71 -31.50
CA GLU A 76 7.54 -4.60 -30.99
C GLU A 76 8.89 -4.59 -31.71
N THR A 77 9.30 -3.47 -32.26
CA THR A 77 10.58 -3.29 -32.94
C THR A 77 11.61 -2.62 -32.03
N LYS A 78 12.86 -2.89 -32.30
CA LYS A 78 14.02 -2.26 -31.64
C LYS A 78 15.03 -1.82 -32.68
N ASP A 79 16.01 -1.03 -32.25
CA ASP A 79 17.09 -0.61 -33.14
C ASP A 79 17.78 -1.83 -33.81
N LEU A 80 18.27 -1.60 -35.02
CA LEU A 80 18.99 -2.65 -35.75
C LEU A 80 20.19 -3.12 -34.95
N PHE A 81 20.37 -4.44 -34.85
CA PHE A 81 21.42 -5.10 -34.04
C PHE A 81 21.24 -4.94 -32.53
N ASP A 82 20.03 -4.72 -32.05
CA ASP A 82 19.77 -4.71 -30.60
C ASP A 82 20.18 -6.05 -29.98
N LYS A 83 21.03 -5.97 -28.94
CA LYS A 83 21.62 -7.15 -28.29
C LYS A 83 20.73 -7.72 -27.18
N ASP A 84 19.58 -7.09 -26.93
CA ASP A 84 18.72 -7.40 -25.80
C ASP A 84 17.25 -7.59 -26.17
N LEU A 85 16.97 -8.27 -27.28
CA LEU A 85 15.61 -8.61 -27.72
C LEU A 85 14.83 -9.47 -26.71
N ARG A 86 15.50 -9.98 -25.69
CA ARG A 86 14.88 -10.72 -24.57
C ARG A 86 14.67 -9.87 -23.31
N GLY A 87 15.24 -8.66 -23.26
CA GLY A 87 15.10 -7.76 -22.11
C GLY A 87 15.85 -8.24 -20.87
N GLU A 88 16.99 -8.94 -21.04
CA GLU A 88 17.73 -9.52 -19.91
C GLU A 88 18.81 -8.58 -19.37
N ASN A 89 19.41 -7.75 -20.20
CA ASN A 89 20.64 -6.99 -19.91
C ASN A 89 20.41 -5.50 -19.70
N ASN A 90 19.36 -4.90 -20.27
CA ASN A 90 19.06 -3.48 -20.19
C ASN A 90 17.84 -3.24 -19.30
N LYS A 91 18.01 -2.52 -18.18
CA LYS A 91 16.94 -2.30 -17.22
C LYS A 91 15.70 -1.61 -17.82
N VAL A 92 15.87 -0.68 -18.73
CA VAL A 92 14.74 0.04 -19.37
C VAL A 92 13.97 -0.88 -20.31
N HIS A 93 14.66 -1.63 -21.15
CA HIS A 93 14.03 -2.63 -22.03
C HIS A 93 13.39 -3.76 -21.23
N LYS A 94 14.04 -4.22 -20.15
CA LYS A 94 13.53 -5.26 -19.27
C LYS A 94 12.15 -4.89 -18.71
N ASP A 95 12.00 -3.69 -18.15
CA ASP A 95 10.75 -3.27 -17.54
C ASP A 95 9.60 -3.14 -18.58
N GLN A 96 9.91 -2.74 -19.82
CA GLN A 96 8.93 -2.69 -20.92
C GLN A 96 8.58 -4.10 -21.41
N PHE A 97 9.57 -4.94 -21.65
CA PHE A 97 9.39 -6.30 -22.18
C PHE A 97 8.66 -7.18 -21.19
N ASP A 98 9.03 -7.14 -19.92
CA ASP A 98 8.36 -7.88 -18.85
C ASP A 98 6.89 -7.50 -18.73
N ARG A 99 6.56 -6.20 -18.86
CA ARG A 99 5.17 -5.75 -18.91
C ARG A 99 4.41 -6.32 -20.12
N TYR A 100 5.00 -6.24 -21.31
CA TYR A 100 4.36 -6.75 -22.53
C TYR A 100 4.21 -8.28 -22.50
N LYS A 101 5.26 -9.03 -22.11
CA LYS A 101 5.21 -10.48 -21.98
C LYS A 101 4.11 -10.97 -21.02
N LYS A 102 3.89 -10.23 -19.95
CA LYS A 102 2.82 -10.54 -18.98
C LYS A 102 1.42 -10.13 -19.45
N ALA A 103 1.31 -8.99 -20.14
CA ALA A 103 0.02 -8.40 -20.50
C ALA A 103 -0.52 -8.91 -21.85
N ILE A 104 0.32 -9.35 -22.76
CA ILE A 104 -0.04 -9.70 -24.15
C ILE A 104 0.12 -11.20 -24.35
N ASN A 105 -0.94 -11.84 -24.86
CA ASN A 105 -0.92 -13.30 -25.08
C ASN A 105 0.05 -13.74 -26.19
N THR A 106 0.17 -12.96 -27.27
CA THR A 106 1.02 -13.27 -28.41
C THR A 106 1.71 -12.01 -28.92
N ILE A 107 3.02 -11.92 -28.73
CA ILE A 107 3.85 -10.79 -29.15
C ILE A 107 5.19 -11.29 -29.70
N ALA A 108 5.69 -10.66 -30.76
CA ALA A 108 7.05 -10.83 -31.22
C ALA A 108 7.89 -9.58 -30.97
N PHE A 109 9.13 -9.75 -30.56
CA PHE A 109 10.15 -8.70 -30.50
C PHE A 109 11.13 -8.88 -31.66
N THR A 110 11.55 -7.78 -32.29
CA THR A 110 12.48 -7.86 -33.41
C THR A 110 13.37 -6.63 -33.52
N ASP A 111 14.62 -6.87 -33.95
CA ASP A 111 15.55 -5.88 -34.46
C ASP A 111 15.58 -5.85 -35.99
N TYR A 112 14.52 -6.33 -36.64
CA TYR A 112 14.37 -6.51 -38.10
C TYR A 112 15.18 -7.66 -38.69
N LEU A 113 16.18 -8.22 -37.98
CA LEU A 113 17.02 -9.34 -38.42
C LEU A 113 16.71 -10.63 -37.67
N GLU A 114 16.46 -10.51 -36.37
CA GLU A 114 16.02 -11.60 -35.50
C GLU A 114 14.60 -11.31 -35.00
N PHE A 115 13.80 -12.35 -34.90
CA PHE A 115 12.42 -12.31 -34.38
C PHE A 115 12.28 -13.30 -33.25
N VAL A 116 11.76 -12.87 -32.12
CA VAL A 116 11.56 -13.71 -30.94
C VAL A 116 10.08 -13.66 -30.56
N LEU A 117 9.39 -14.79 -30.64
CA LEU A 117 7.97 -14.91 -30.35
C LEU A 117 7.74 -15.38 -28.91
N TYR A 118 6.91 -14.64 -28.22
CA TYR A 118 6.39 -15.00 -26.92
C TYR A 118 4.89 -15.33 -27.01
N GLU A 119 4.51 -16.47 -26.43
CA GLU A 119 3.12 -16.87 -26.23
C GLU A 119 2.91 -17.08 -24.72
N LYS A 120 1.99 -16.32 -24.11
CA LYS A 120 1.70 -16.35 -22.66
C LYS A 120 2.95 -16.07 -21.78
N GLY A 121 3.79 -15.18 -22.25
CA GLY A 121 5.01 -14.78 -21.54
C GLY A 121 6.21 -15.69 -21.73
N GLU A 122 6.05 -16.86 -22.38
CA GLU A 122 7.12 -17.83 -22.63
C GLU A 122 7.63 -17.71 -24.06
N GLU A 123 8.96 -17.74 -24.25
CA GLU A 123 9.57 -17.77 -25.57
C GLU A 123 9.26 -19.13 -26.26
N THR A 124 8.57 -19.07 -27.40
CA THR A 124 8.15 -20.30 -28.10
C THR A 124 8.87 -20.53 -29.40
N LEU A 125 9.31 -19.48 -30.07
CA LEU A 125 10.09 -19.56 -31.32
C LEU A 125 11.04 -18.36 -31.41
N SER A 126 12.22 -18.58 -31.98
CA SER A 126 13.09 -17.51 -32.45
C SER A 126 13.62 -17.83 -33.83
N ALA A 127 13.85 -16.78 -34.63
CA ALA A 127 14.34 -16.93 -35.99
C ALA A 127 15.23 -15.73 -36.38
N LYS A 128 16.45 -16.00 -36.77
CA LYS A 128 17.37 -15.00 -37.30
C LYS A 128 17.49 -15.17 -38.81
N ILE A 129 16.92 -14.22 -39.58
CA ILE A 129 16.83 -14.30 -41.05
C ILE A 129 17.98 -13.62 -41.80
N ALA A 130 18.65 -12.66 -41.12
CA ALA A 130 19.75 -11.90 -41.68
C ALA A 130 20.85 -11.62 -40.65
N GLU A 131 22.03 -11.31 -41.12
CA GLU A 131 23.20 -10.94 -40.34
C GLU A 131 24.03 -9.84 -41.03
N GLN A 132 24.89 -9.16 -40.30
CA GLN A 132 25.85 -8.22 -40.89
C GLN A 132 27.13 -8.98 -41.32
N LYS A 133 27.51 -8.81 -42.56
CA LYS A 133 28.76 -9.34 -43.13
C LYS A 133 29.37 -8.30 -44.07
N ASP A 134 30.64 -7.99 -43.84
CA ASP A 134 31.42 -7.04 -44.64
C ASP A 134 30.74 -5.65 -44.81
N GLY A 135 30.05 -5.18 -43.77
CA GLY A 135 29.34 -3.91 -43.76
C GLY A 135 27.94 -3.93 -44.37
N HIS A 136 27.51 -5.05 -44.93
CA HIS A 136 26.18 -5.24 -45.51
C HIS A 136 25.31 -6.19 -44.69
N ILE A 137 23.99 -6.02 -44.81
CA ILE A 137 23.01 -6.94 -44.26
C ILE A 137 22.71 -8.02 -45.29
N VAL A 138 23.07 -9.26 -44.98
CA VAL A 138 22.89 -10.39 -45.87
C VAL A 138 22.03 -11.49 -45.26
N PRO A 139 21.32 -12.29 -46.05
CA PRO A 139 20.60 -13.45 -45.55
C PRO A 139 21.53 -14.45 -44.84
N THR A 140 21.06 -15.02 -43.72
CA THR A 140 21.84 -16.08 -43.03
C THR A 140 22.09 -17.31 -43.90
N GLY A 141 21.28 -17.53 -44.93
CA GLY A 141 21.36 -18.74 -45.80
C GLY A 141 20.92 -20.03 -45.09
N ASP A 142 20.49 -19.97 -43.84
CA ASP A 142 20.03 -21.15 -43.10
C ASP A 142 18.54 -21.41 -43.36
N GLU A 143 18.22 -22.46 -44.10
CA GLU A 143 16.86 -22.86 -44.40
C GLU A 143 16.04 -23.16 -43.15
N LYS A 144 16.68 -23.60 -42.04
CA LYS A 144 15.98 -23.82 -40.75
C LYS A 144 15.49 -22.51 -40.14
N GLN A 145 16.29 -21.45 -40.21
CA GLN A 145 15.92 -20.12 -39.71
C GLN A 145 14.78 -19.52 -40.55
N ILE A 146 14.80 -19.70 -41.87
CA ILE A 146 13.72 -19.24 -42.76
C ILE A 146 12.42 -20.01 -42.48
N SER A 147 12.50 -21.32 -42.27
CA SER A 147 11.37 -22.15 -41.88
C SER A 147 10.82 -21.75 -40.50
N ALA A 148 11.69 -21.51 -39.53
CA ALA A 148 11.31 -21.03 -38.20
C ALA A 148 10.60 -19.67 -38.27
N PHE A 149 11.11 -18.74 -39.07
CA PHE A 149 10.50 -17.44 -39.31
C PHE A 149 9.10 -17.55 -39.94
N THR A 150 8.96 -18.39 -40.98
CA THR A 150 7.65 -18.64 -41.62
C THR A 150 6.65 -19.22 -40.62
N LYS A 151 7.08 -20.12 -39.74
CA LYS A 151 6.27 -20.72 -38.70
C LYS A 151 5.89 -19.66 -37.64
N LEU A 152 6.81 -18.76 -37.27
CA LEU A 152 6.59 -17.65 -36.34
C LEU A 152 5.51 -16.71 -36.89
N LEU A 153 5.60 -16.30 -38.16
CA LEU A 153 4.60 -15.49 -38.82
C LEU A 153 3.23 -16.16 -38.88
N SER A 154 3.18 -17.46 -39.19
CA SER A 154 1.94 -18.24 -39.16
C SER A 154 1.28 -18.19 -37.79
N LYS A 155 2.07 -18.36 -36.70
CA LYS A 155 1.53 -18.27 -35.32
C LYS A 155 0.98 -16.88 -34.99
N LEU A 156 1.65 -15.79 -35.41
CA LEU A 156 1.17 -14.43 -35.23
C LEU A 156 -0.19 -14.20 -35.95
N ILE A 157 -0.31 -14.69 -37.20
CA ILE A 157 -1.48 -14.53 -38.04
C ILE A 157 -2.65 -15.41 -37.57
N GLU A 158 -2.37 -16.59 -37.02
CA GLU A 158 -3.38 -17.56 -36.55
C GLU A 158 -3.70 -17.40 -35.06
N ALA A 159 -3.07 -16.47 -34.38
CA ALA A 159 -3.30 -16.21 -32.96
C ALA A 159 -4.78 -15.96 -32.66
N LYS A 160 -5.26 -16.51 -31.56
CA LYS A 160 -6.63 -16.34 -31.08
C LYS A 160 -6.62 -16.01 -29.60
N PRO A 161 -7.57 -15.22 -29.13
CA PRO A 161 -7.81 -15.06 -27.70
C PRO A 161 -8.04 -16.45 -27.09
N GLN A 162 -7.30 -16.80 -26.05
CA GLN A 162 -7.42 -18.08 -25.37
C GLN A 162 -8.42 -17.97 -24.22
N PRO A 163 -9.37 -18.93 -24.06
CA PRO A 163 -10.26 -18.91 -22.91
C PRO A 163 -9.47 -19.11 -21.61
N ILE A 164 -9.71 -18.25 -20.64
CA ILE A 164 -9.13 -18.39 -19.30
C ILE A 164 -10.05 -19.33 -18.50
N ASN A 165 -9.47 -20.39 -17.96
CA ASN A 165 -10.19 -21.41 -17.23
C ASN A 165 -9.88 -21.44 -15.72
N SER A 166 -8.99 -20.57 -15.27
CA SER A 166 -8.57 -20.45 -13.86
C SER A 166 -8.77 -19.02 -13.39
N ALA A 167 -9.34 -18.87 -12.22
CA ALA A 167 -9.55 -17.56 -11.63
C ALA A 167 -8.24 -16.85 -11.27
N ARG A 168 -7.23 -17.61 -10.82
CA ARG A 168 -5.89 -17.08 -10.60
C ARG A 168 -5.28 -16.53 -11.90
N ILE A 169 -5.33 -17.29 -13.00
CA ILE A 169 -4.82 -16.82 -14.31
C ILE A 169 -5.62 -15.59 -14.78
N LEU A 170 -6.93 -15.54 -14.53
CA LEU A 170 -7.72 -14.35 -14.84
C LEU A 170 -7.26 -13.15 -14.01
N ALA A 171 -7.08 -13.32 -12.71
CA ALA A 171 -6.61 -12.26 -11.81
C ALA A 171 -5.22 -11.73 -12.23
N GLU A 172 -4.27 -12.63 -12.51
CA GLU A 172 -2.93 -12.31 -13.01
C GLU A 172 -2.99 -11.57 -14.36
N THR A 173 -3.84 -12.02 -15.28
CA THR A 173 -4.03 -11.36 -16.59
C THR A 173 -4.63 -9.97 -16.44
N LEU A 174 -5.67 -9.81 -15.64
CA LEU A 174 -6.30 -8.52 -15.40
C LEU A 174 -5.35 -7.54 -14.69
N ALA A 175 -4.57 -8.05 -13.73
CA ALA A 175 -3.54 -7.27 -13.05
C ALA A 175 -2.45 -6.78 -14.00
N ALA A 176 -1.95 -7.64 -14.89
CA ALA A 176 -0.96 -7.26 -15.89
C ALA A 176 -1.49 -6.16 -16.83
N LYS A 177 -2.73 -6.29 -17.31
CA LYS A 177 -3.36 -5.27 -18.16
C LYS A 177 -3.62 -3.96 -17.42
N ALA A 178 -4.07 -4.02 -16.18
CA ALA A 178 -4.24 -2.83 -15.35
C ALA A 178 -2.90 -2.08 -15.15
N LYS A 179 -1.78 -2.80 -14.95
CA LYS A 179 -0.43 -2.19 -14.88
C LYS A 179 -0.07 -1.43 -16.15
N VAL A 180 -0.37 -2.00 -17.32
CA VAL A 180 -0.08 -1.32 -18.59
C VAL A 180 -0.94 -0.07 -18.75
N ILE A 181 -2.24 -0.16 -18.42
CA ILE A 181 -3.14 1.00 -18.41
C ILE A 181 -2.60 2.10 -17.49
N ALA A 182 -2.27 1.75 -16.25
CA ALA A 182 -1.75 2.70 -15.27
C ALA A 182 -0.43 3.36 -15.74
N ALA A 183 0.50 2.57 -16.31
CA ALA A 183 1.76 3.09 -16.82
C ALA A 183 1.56 4.10 -17.97
N ILE A 184 0.65 3.80 -18.91
CA ILE A 184 0.29 4.70 -20.02
C ILE A 184 -0.29 6.00 -19.48
N LEU A 185 -1.22 5.93 -18.53
CA LEU A 185 -1.87 7.09 -17.94
C LEU A 185 -0.89 7.92 -17.09
N SER A 186 0.04 7.29 -16.38
CA SER A 186 1.11 7.99 -15.66
C SER A 186 2.03 8.79 -16.62
N ILE A 187 2.35 8.23 -17.79
CA ILE A 187 3.09 8.95 -18.84
C ILE A 187 2.26 10.13 -19.35
N ALA A 188 0.97 9.97 -19.57
CA ALA A 188 0.09 11.05 -20.00
C ALA A 188 0.01 12.19 -18.96
N LEU A 189 -0.09 11.85 -17.69
CA LEU A 189 -0.11 12.80 -16.58
C LEU A 189 1.24 13.51 -16.34
N SER A 190 2.37 12.86 -16.63
CA SER A 190 3.68 13.48 -16.48
C SER A 190 4.02 14.52 -17.57
N LYS A 191 3.25 14.57 -18.65
CA LYS A 191 3.45 15.56 -19.74
C LYS A 191 3.04 16.96 -19.27
N ALA A 192 3.86 17.96 -19.59
CA ALA A 192 3.61 19.37 -19.23
C ALA A 192 3.66 20.30 -20.44
N GLY A 193 2.92 21.42 -20.39
CA GLY A 193 3.02 22.52 -21.33
C GLY A 193 2.47 22.21 -22.73
N THR A 194 3.22 22.56 -23.78
CA THR A 194 2.79 22.45 -25.20
C THR A 194 2.71 21.01 -25.71
N ASN A 195 3.32 20.07 -25.00
CA ASN A 195 3.34 18.66 -25.38
C ASN A 195 2.10 17.86 -24.93
N GLN A 196 1.15 18.51 -24.28
CA GLN A 196 -0.11 17.88 -23.85
C GLN A 196 -1.13 17.84 -24.99
N THR A 197 -1.68 16.67 -25.25
CA THR A 197 -2.87 16.52 -26.10
C THR A 197 -4.11 17.05 -25.37
N LYS A 198 -5.24 17.15 -26.07
CA LYS A 198 -6.52 17.47 -25.44
C LYS A 198 -6.90 16.43 -24.40
N GLU A 199 -6.69 15.15 -24.68
CA GLU A 199 -6.97 14.03 -23.76
C GLU A 199 -6.11 14.08 -22.50
N ASP A 200 -4.81 14.43 -22.63
CA ASP A 200 -3.92 14.61 -21.47
C ASP A 200 -4.42 15.74 -20.56
N LYS A 201 -4.89 16.86 -21.12
CA LYS A 201 -5.47 17.99 -20.36
C LYS A 201 -6.76 17.59 -19.65
N ASP A 202 -7.63 16.84 -20.30
CA ASP A 202 -8.87 16.32 -19.72
C ASP A 202 -8.57 15.36 -18.55
N LEU A 203 -7.48 14.59 -18.66
CA LEU A 203 -7.03 13.71 -17.60
C LEU A 203 -6.57 14.49 -16.35
N HIS A 204 -5.83 15.59 -16.53
CA HIS A 204 -5.45 16.49 -15.44
C HIS A 204 -6.65 17.16 -14.77
N ILE A 205 -7.65 17.61 -15.55
CA ILE A 205 -8.88 18.19 -15.00
C ILE A 205 -9.61 17.18 -14.09
N LYS A 206 -9.65 15.91 -14.50
CA LYS A 206 -10.24 14.85 -13.68
C LYS A 206 -9.46 14.62 -12.40
N LEU A 207 -8.12 14.54 -12.47
CA LEU A 207 -7.27 14.41 -11.29
C LEU A 207 -7.50 15.57 -10.30
N ASP A 208 -7.57 16.80 -10.78
CA ASP A 208 -7.82 17.97 -9.95
C ASP A 208 -9.20 17.91 -9.27
N ALA A 209 -10.22 17.42 -9.99
CA ALA A 209 -11.54 17.20 -9.41
C ALA A 209 -11.50 16.14 -8.30
N PHE A 210 -10.80 15.03 -8.51
CA PHE A 210 -10.62 14.00 -7.49
C PHE A 210 -9.89 14.52 -6.26
N LYS A 211 -8.78 15.24 -6.45
CA LYS A 211 -8.04 15.91 -5.35
C LYS A 211 -8.91 16.87 -4.55
N LYS A 212 -9.76 17.61 -5.24
CA LYS A 212 -10.58 18.63 -4.60
C LYS A 212 -11.76 18.06 -3.82
N PHE A 213 -12.35 16.94 -4.23
CA PHE A 213 -13.64 16.48 -3.71
C PHE A 213 -13.67 15.07 -3.12
N LEU A 214 -12.69 14.22 -3.38
CA LEU A 214 -12.66 12.83 -2.87
C LEU A 214 -11.45 12.52 -2.03
N VAL A 215 -10.24 12.83 -2.53
CA VAL A 215 -8.97 12.45 -1.90
C VAL A 215 -7.96 13.57 -2.13
N HIS A 216 -7.71 14.40 -1.12
CA HIS A 216 -6.86 15.60 -1.24
C HIS A 216 -5.42 15.31 -1.62
N ASP A 217 -4.85 14.25 -1.09
CA ASP A 217 -3.43 13.91 -1.26
C ASP A 217 -3.17 12.92 -2.42
N MET A 218 -4.15 12.72 -3.33
CA MET A 218 -4.02 11.81 -4.47
C MET A 218 -2.89 12.24 -5.40
N THR A 219 -1.92 11.36 -5.63
CA THR A 219 -0.82 11.59 -6.59
C THR A 219 -1.26 11.24 -8.02
N GLU A 220 -0.45 11.65 -9.00
CA GLU A 220 -0.68 11.28 -10.41
C GLU A 220 -0.65 9.76 -10.61
N GLU A 221 0.28 9.08 -9.95
CA GLU A 221 0.41 7.62 -9.98
C GLU A 221 -0.82 6.94 -9.37
N GLN A 222 -1.28 7.40 -8.21
CA GLN A 222 -2.49 6.87 -7.56
C GLN A 222 -3.75 7.10 -8.41
N PHE A 223 -3.84 8.21 -9.13
CA PHE A 223 -4.96 8.46 -10.03
C PHE A 223 -4.90 7.57 -11.28
N ALA A 224 -3.72 7.33 -11.83
CA ALA A 224 -3.53 6.39 -12.93
C ALA A 224 -3.92 4.96 -12.53
N ASP A 225 -3.53 4.53 -11.32
CA ASP A 225 -3.92 3.26 -10.72
C ASP A 225 -5.44 3.16 -10.51
N PHE A 226 -6.04 4.21 -9.96
CA PHE A 226 -7.49 4.31 -9.77
C PHE A 226 -8.25 4.15 -11.10
N TYR A 227 -7.80 4.86 -12.14
CA TYR A 227 -8.41 4.82 -13.48
C TYR A 227 -8.31 3.42 -14.08
N ALA A 228 -7.11 2.80 -14.03
CA ALA A 228 -6.86 1.45 -14.52
C ALA A 228 -7.73 0.41 -13.81
N GLN A 229 -7.81 0.49 -12.48
CA GLN A 229 -8.65 -0.39 -11.69
C GLN A 229 -10.13 -0.19 -11.98
N THR A 230 -10.59 1.05 -12.16
CA THR A 230 -11.99 1.35 -12.51
C THR A 230 -12.39 0.64 -13.81
N ILE A 231 -11.55 0.72 -14.85
CA ILE A 231 -11.84 0.04 -16.11
C ILE A 231 -11.86 -1.47 -15.95
N VAL A 232 -10.79 -2.04 -15.38
CA VAL A 232 -10.61 -3.50 -15.32
C VAL A 232 -11.66 -4.14 -14.41
N TYR A 233 -11.89 -3.59 -13.22
CA TYR A 233 -12.91 -4.10 -12.29
C TYR A 233 -14.34 -3.81 -12.76
N GLY A 234 -14.59 -2.65 -13.38
CA GLY A 234 -15.88 -2.35 -13.98
C GLY A 234 -16.26 -3.38 -15.05
N MET A 235 -15.33 -3.73 -15.93
CA MET A 235 -15.52 -4.79 -16.93
C MET A 235 -15.67 -6.17 -16.29
N PHE A 236 -14.89 -6.49 -15.27
CA PHE A 236 -14.98 -7.75 -14.52
C PHE A 236 -16.36 -7.91 -13.85
N ILE A 237 -16.83 -6.89 -13.14
CA ILE A 237 -18.16 -6.89 -12.51
C ILE A 237 -19.26 -7.04 -13.57
N ALA A 238 -19.21 -6.23 -14.63
CA ALA A 238 -20.18 -6.32 -15.71
C ALA A 238 -20.24 -7.74 -16.30
N ARG A 239 -19.07 -8.36 -16.48
CA ARG A 239 -18.97 -9.72 -17.01
C ARG A 239 -19.51 -10.80 -16.08
N ILE A 240 -19.51 -10.59 -14.76
CA ILE A 240 -20.17 -11.48 -13.79
C ILE A 240 -21.69 -11.51 -14.01
N TYR A 241 -22.28 -10.34 -14.31
CA TYR A 241 -23.73 -10.21 -14.54
C TYR A 241 -24.16 -10.45 -16.00
N ASP A 242 -23.20 -10.63 -16.91
CA ASP A 242 -23.46 -10.84 -18.33
C ASP A 242 -23.93 -12.29 -18.61
N LYS A 243 -25.11 -12.40 -19.21
CA LYS A 243 -25.73 -13.66 -19.67
C LYS A 243 -25.42 -13.97 -21.13
N THR A 244 -24.88 -13.00 -21.89
CA THR A 244 -24.62 -13.09 -23.36
C THR A 244 -23.16 -12.84 -23.71
N PRO A 245 -22.20 -13.67 -23.20
CA PRO A 245 -20.76 -13.39 -23.28
C PRO A 245 -20.23 -13.14 -24.69
N SER A 246 -20.83 -13.71 -25.70
CA SER A 246 -20.37 -13.56 -27.09
C SER A 246 -20.56 -12.15 -27.67
N SER A 247 -21.48 -11.36 -27.10
CA SER A 247 -21.75 -9.97 -27.49
C SER A 247 -21.09 -8.94 -26.58
N PHE A 248 -20.36 -9.37 -25.55
CA PHE A 248 -19.78 -8.49 -24.54
C PHE A 248 -19.02 -7.32 -25.16
N SER A 249 -19.33 -6.11 -24.71
CA SER A 249 -18.77 -4.84 -25.21
C SER A 249 -18.66 -3.82 -24.06
N LEU A 250 -17.93 -2.71 -24.30
CA LEU A 250 -17.89 -1.61 -23.34
C LEU A 250 -19.27 -0.98 -23.10
N GLN A 251 -20.08 -0.85 -24.15
CA GLN A 251 -21.44 -0.35 -24.04
C GLN A 251 -22.25 -1.24 -23.11
N GLU A 252 -22.28 -2.53 -23.37
CA GLU A 252 -22.99 -3.51 -22.57
C GLU A 252 -22.45 -3.55 -21.13
N ALA A 253 -21.12 -3.51 -20.94
CA ALA A 253 -20.50 -3.45 -19.62
C ALA A 253 -21.01 -2.25 -18.80
N SER A 254 -21.15 -1.08 -19.42
CA SER A 254 -21.65 0.14 -18.74
C SER A 254 -23.09 0.02 -18.24
N GLU A 255 -23.88 -0.84 -18.88
CA GLU A 255 -25.28 -1.09 -18.53
C GLU A 255 -25.40 -2.18 -17.46
N LEU A 256 -24.56 -3.23 -17.54
CA LEU A 256 -24.54 -4.39 -16.64
C LEU A 256 -23.98 -4.09 -15.25
N ILE A 257 -23.22 -3.02 -15.06
CA ILE A 257 -22.77 -2.60 -13.71
C ILE A 257 -24.02 -2.28 -12.87
N PRO A 258 -24.18 -2.94 -11.68
CA PRO A 258 -25.37 -2.77 -10.86
C PRO A 258 -25.64 -1.33 -10.43
N SER A 259 -26.90 -0.91 -10.42
CA SER A 259 -27.32 0.45 -10.01
C SER A 259 -27.07 0.73 -8.53
N ILE A 260 -27.02 -0.30 -7.68
CA ILE A 260 -26.70 -0.22 -6.25
C ILE A 260 -25.26 0.28 -5.97
N ASN A 261 -24.38 0.31 -7.00
CA ASN A 261 -23.11 1.01 -6.99
C ASN A 261 -23.13 2.17 -8.00
N PRO A 262 -23.80 3.29 -7.69
CA PRO A 262 -24.03 4.38 -8.63
C PRO A 262 -22.72 5.10 -8.99
N PHE A 263 -21.76 5.16 -8.06
CA PHE A 263 -20.48 5.78 -8.34
C PHE A 263 -19.68 4.97 -9.37
N LEU A 264 -19.49 3.66 -9.18
CA LEU A 264 -18.80 2.81 -10.15
C LEU A 264 -19.47 2.88 -11.52
N LYS A 265 -20.81 2.80 -11.57
CA LYS A 265 -21.57 2.85 -12.83
C LYS A 265 -21.33 4.16 -13.59
N LYS A 266 -21.40 5.30 -12.88
CA LYS A 266 -21.20 6.62 -13.47
C LYS A 266 -19.74 6.87 -13.88
N ILE A 267 -18.78 6.53 -13.01
CA ILE A 267 -17.37 6.72 -13.29
C ILE A 267 -16.89 5.81 -14.42
N PHE A 268 -17.33 4.56 -14.47
CA PHE A 268 -17.02 3.64 -15.57
C PHE A 268 -17.56 4.17 -16.89
N LYS A 269 -18.83 4.62 -16.92
CA LYS A 269 -19.43 5.22 -18.10
C LYS A 269 -18.63 6.45 -18.58
N GLN A 270 -18.15 7.26 -17.65
CA GLN A 270 -17.37 8.46 -17.99
C GLN A 270 -15.97 8.10 -18.50
N LEU A 271 -15.24 7.23 -17.80
CA LEU A 271 -13.83 6.94 -18.12
C LEU A 271 -13.68 5.92 -19.26
N ALA A 272 -14.54 4.90 -19.29
CA ALA A 272 -14.38 3.78 -20.22
C ALA A 272 -15.16 3.99 -21.53
N LEU A 273 -16.33 4.64 -21.48
CA LEU A 273 -17.21 4.75 -22.65
C LEU A 273 -17.13 6.12 -23.30
N ALA A 274 -17.32 7.21 -22.54
CA ALA A 274 -17.42 8.56 -23.10
C ALA A 274 -16.05 9.19 -23.40
N GLU A 275 -15.05 8.96 -22.55
CA GLU A 275 -13.78 9.67 -22.56
C GLU A 275 -12.57 8.73 -22.38
N LEU A 276 -12.63 7.54 -22.98
CA LEU A 276 -11.52 6.60 -22.92
C LEU A 276 -10.28 7.18 -23.61
N HIS A 277 -9.19 7.32 -22.85
CA HIS A 277 -7.92 7.82 -23.38
C HIS A 277 -7.41 6.92 -24.52
N SER A 278 -7.07 7.52 -25.67
CA SER A 278 -6.72 6.76 -26.88
C SER A 278 -5.55 5.78 -26.66
N GLY A 279 -4.60 6.13 -25.81
CA GLY A 279 -3.46 5.28 -25.47
C GLY A 279 -3.83 3.92 -24.86
N VAL A 280 -4.96 3.80 -24.13
CA VAL A 280 -5.36 2.56 -23.45
C VAL A 280 -6.42 1.74 -24.22
N LYS A 281 -6.97 2.29 -25.30
CA LYS A 281 -8.08 1.68 -26.06
C LYS A 281 -7.78 0.24 -26.51
N TRP A 282 -6.57 -0.03 -26.98
CA TRP A 282 -6.18 -1.34 -27.47
C TRP A 282 -6.18 -2.42 -26.37
N ILE A 283 -5.81 -2.04 -25.13
CA ILE A 283 -5.81 -2.98 -23.98
C ILE A 283 -7.26 -3.32 -23.61
N VAL A 284 -8.14 -2.33 -23.66
CA VAL A 284 -9.56 -2.51 -23.35
C VAL A 284 -10.23 -3.38 -24.43
N GLU A 285 -9.88 -3.20 -25.70
CA GLU A 285 -10.34 -4.05 -26.80
C GLU A 285 -9.89 -5.51 -26.59
N GLU A 286 -8.65 -5.73 -26.19
CA GLU A 286 -8.15 -7.07 -25.88
C GLU A 286 -8.83 -7.70 -24.64
N LEU A 287 -9.11 -6.90 -23.60
CA LEU A 287 -9.89 -7.35 -22.45
C LEU A 287 -11.30 -7.81 -22.85
N ILE A 288 -11.97 -7.08 -23.73
CA ILE A 288 -13.29 -7.48 -24.26
C ILE A 288 -13.21 -8.86 -24.90
N GLU A 289 -12.22 -9.11 -25.76
CA GLU A 289 -12.08 -10.40 -26.43
C GLU A 289 -11.78 -11.54 -25.44
N ILE A 290 -10.98 -11.30 -24.41
CA ILE A 290 -10.75 -12.27 -23.34
C ILE A 290 -12.05 -12.58 -22.60
N PHE A 291 -12.84 -11.56 -22.25
CA PHE A 291 -14.10 -11.75 -21.53
C PHE A 291 -15.16 -12.48 -22.38
N LYS A 292 -15.22 -12.29 -23.69
CA LYS A 292 -16.13 -13.01 -24.60
C LYS A 292 -15.93 -14.54 -24.54
N VAL A 293 -14.69 -14.99 -24.38
CA VAL A 293 -14.37 -16.42 -24.38
C VAL A 293 -14.24 -17.03 -22.99
N THR A 294 -14.23 -16.21 -21.94
CA THR A 294 -14.03 -16.65 -20.55
C THR A 294 -15.35 -17.06 -19.91
N LYS A 295 -15.39 -18.27 -19.31
CA LYS A 295 -16.57 -18.81 -18.60
C LYS A 295 -16.56 -18.44 -17.13
N MET A 296 -17.11 -17.26 -16.78
CA MET A 296 -17.07 -16.69 -15.44
C MET A 296 -17.71 -17.60 -14.38
N GLU A 297 -18.85 -18.22 -14.64
CA GLU A 297 -19.51 -19.13 -13.69
C GLU A 297 -18.59 -20.26 -13.23
N ARG A 298 -17.84 -20.87 -14.17
CA ARG A 298 -16.93 -21.96 -13.86
C ARG A 298 -15.72 -21.46 -13.04
N ILE A 299 -15.26 -20.27 -13.32
CA ILE A 299 -14.14 -19.64 -12.65
C ILE A 299 -14.50 -19.34 -11.19
N LEU A 300 -15.64 -18.72 -10.94
CA LEU A 300 -16.07 -18.33 -9.61
C LEU A 300 -16.46 -19.56 -8.75
N HIS A 301 -17.07 -20.60 -9.35
CA HIS A 301 -17.47 -21.80 -8.60
C HIS A 301 -16.28 -22.59 -8.04
N ASN A 302 -15.12 -22.54 -8.68
CA ASN A 302 -13.94 -23.33 -8.28
C ASN A 302 -13.08 -22.66 -7.19
N TYR A 303 -13.43 -21.46 -6.71
CA TYR A 303 -12.62 -20.67 -5.76
C TYR A 303 -12.96 -20.87 -4.28
N GLY A 304 -13.82 -21.84 -3.93
CA GLY A 304 -14.19 -22.14 -2.55
C GLY A 304 -15.29 -21.25 -1.98
N LYS A 305 -15.25 -20.99 -0.65
CA LYS A 305 -16.36 -20.30 0.05
C LYS A 305 -16.45 -18.78 -0.20
N ASP A 306 -15.36 -18.12 -0.63
CA ASP A 306 -15.35 -16.68 -0.94
C ASP A 306 -14.52 -16.40 -2.20
N PRO A 307 -15.04 -16.73 -3.40
CA PRO A 307 -14.29 -16.64 -4.65
C PRO A 307 -13.83 -15.23 -5.00
N LEU A 308 -14.57 -14.22 -4.56
CA LEU A 308 -14.29 -12.83 -4.91
C LEU A 308 -13.11 -12.26 -4.13
N VAL A 309 -13.00 -12.62 -2.85
CA VAL A 309 -11.88 -12.20 -2.00
C VAL A 309 -10.57 -12.81 -2.50
N HIS A 310 -10.58 -14.11 -2.77
CA HIS A 310 -9.38 -14.78 -3.30
C HIS A 310 -8.98 -14.25 -4.67
N PHE A 311 -9.94 -13.96 -5.53
CA PHE A 311 -9.67 -13.30 -6.81
C PHE A 311 -8.99 -11.93 -6.63
N TYR A 312 -9.48 -11.13 -5.66
CA TYR A 312 -8.89 -9.84 -5.34
C TYR A 312 -7.46 -9.99 -4.79
N GLU A 313 -7.23 -10.95 -3.90
CA GLU A 313 -5.90 -11.23 -3.35
C GLU A 313 -4.89 -11.61 -4.44
N ASP A 314 -5.26 -12.52 -5.35
CA ASP A 314 -4.42 -12.92 -6.47
C ASP A 314 -4.15 -11.75 -7.42
N PHE A 315 -5.19 -10.92 -7.69
CA PHE A 315 -5.03 -9.71 -8.48
C PHE A 315 -4.04 -8.74 -7.82
N LEU A 316 -4.21 -8.46 -6.53
CA LEU A 316 -3.37 -7.50 -5.82
C LEU A 316 -1.92 -8.00 -5.68
N ALA A 317 -1.72 -9.29 -5.45
CA ALA A 317 -0.41 -9.90 -5.37
C ALA A 317 0.39 -9.72 -6.67
N GLU A 318 -0.28 -9.78 -7.82
CA GLU A 318 0.34 -9.53 -9.12
C GLU A 318 0.38 -8.03 -9.45
N TYR A 319 -0.70 -7.28 -9.18
CA TYR A 319 -0.81 -5.87 -9.58
C TYR A 319 0.20 -4.98 -8.86
N ASN A 320 0.23 -5.01 -7.55
CA ASN A 320 1.20 -4.24 -6.77
C ASN A 320 1.43 -4.89 -5.39
N PRO A 321 2.44 -5.76 -5.26
CA PRO A 321 2.78 -6.39 -3.99
C PRO A 321 3.11 -5.40 -2.87
N LYS A 322 3.63 -4.21 -3.21
CA LYS A 322 3.98 -3.17 -2.24
C LYS A 322 2.75 -2.45 -1.65
N ILE A 323 1.67 -2.31 -2.41
CA ILE A 323 0.41 -1.74 -1.89
C ILE A 323 -0.08 -2.56 -0.69
N ARG A 324 0.09 -3.87 -0.72
CA ARG A 324 -0.25 -4.77 0.37
C ARG A 324 0.47 -4.40 1.68
N GLU A 325 1.75 -4.04 1.59
CA GLU A 325 2.55 -3.57 2.74
C GLU A 325 2.29 -2.10 3.09
N GLU A 326 2.19 -1.22 2.09
CA GLU A 326 2.07 0.24 2.26
C GLU A 326 0.72 0.66 2.82
N PHE A 327 -0.36 0.02 2.38
CA PHE A 327 -1.73 0.33 2.84
C PHE A 327 -2.24 -0.67 3.88
N GLY A 328 -1.43 -1.65 4.31
CA GLY A 328 -1.82 -2.63 5.32
C GLY A 328 -3.04 -3.46 4.91
N VAL A 329 -3.23 -3.70 3.62
CA VAL A 329 -4.37 -4.46 3.08
C VAL A 329 -4.14 -5.94 3.31
N TRP A 330 -4.56 -6.44 4.47
CA TRP A 330 -4.49 -7.84 4.85
C TRP A 330 -5.90 -8.40 4.97
N TYR A 331 -6.12 -9.56 4.33
CA TYR A 331 -7.35 -10.29 4.53
C TYR A 331 -7.54 -10.64 6.01
N THR A 332 -8.69 -10.30 6.57
CA THR A 332 -9.03 -10.63 7.95
C THR A 332 -9.65 -12.03 7.99
N PRO A 333 -9.04 -12.98 8.73
CA PRO A 333 -9.61 -14.32 8.87
C PRO A 333 -11.06 -14.26 9.34
N LYS A 334 -11.91 -15.11 8.77
CA LYS A 334 -13.35 -15.14 9.09
C LYS A 334 -13.62 -15.41 10.57
N GLU A 335 -12.75 -16.17 11.23
CA GLU A 335 -12.83 -16.49 12.66
C GLU A 335 -12.64 -15.23 13.51
N VAL A 336 -11.73 -14.33 13.11
CA VAL A 336 -11.53 -13.02 13.77
C VAL A 336 -12.74 -12.13 13.55
N VAL A 337 -13.24 -12.06 12.31
CA VAL A 337 -14.42 -11.25 11.96
C VAL A 337 -15.65 -11.73 12.71
N GLY A 338 -15.93 -13.04 12.66
CA GLY A 338 -17.06 -13.66 13.35
C GLY A 338 -17.02 -13.38 14.84
N PHE A 339 -15.87 -13.59 15.49
CA PHE A 339 -15.71 -13.31 16.91
C PHE A 339 -16.01 -11.85 17.27
N ILE A 340 -15.49 -10.89 16.49
CA ILE A 340 -15.71 -9.45 16.74
C ILE A 340 -17.19 -9.10 16.55
N VAL A 341 -17.84 -9.60 15.49
CA VAL A 341 -19.26 -9.33 15.21
C VAL A 341 -20.16 -9.92 16.30
N ASP A 342 -19.90 -11.16 16.73
CA ASP A 342 -20.65 -11.81 17.81
C ASP A 342 -20.43 -11.10 19.15
N ALA A 343 -19.22 -10.67 19.46
CA ALA A 343 -18.91 -9.91 20.66
C ALA A 343 -19.62 -8.55 20.68
N VAL A 344 -19.67 -7.84 19.55
CA VAL A 344 -20.43 -6.59 19.44
C VAL A 344 -21.92 -6.83 19.62
N ASP A 345 -22.50 -7.84 18.98
CA ASP A 345 -23.91 -8.20 19.15
C ASP A 345 -24.26 -8.52 20.62
N HIS A 346 -23.36 -9.27 21.28
CA HIS A 346 -23.49 -9.58 22.71
C HIS A 346 -23.47 -8.33 23.58
N LEU A 347 -22.50 -7.42 23.38
CA LEU A 347 -22.35 -6.20 24.18
C LEU A 347 -23.46 -5.16 23.92
N LEU A 348 -24.01 -5.10 22.74
CA LEU A 348 -25.20 -4.30 22.46
C LEU A 348 -26.38 -4.77 23.33
N ARG A 349 -26.52 -6.08 23.53
CA ARG A 349 -27.59 -6.67 24.36
C ARG A 349 -27.34 -6.48 25.86
N THR A 350 -26.12 -6.80 26.31
CA THR A 350 -25.80 -6.88 27.74
C THR A 350 -25.44 -5.54 28.36
N GLU A 351 -24.65 -4.71 27.66
CA GLU A 351 -24.11 -3.46 28.20
C GLU A 351 -24.90 -2.22 27.78
N LEU A 352 -25.56 -2.27 26.63
CA LEU A 352 -26.31 -1.14 26.07
C LEU A 352 -27.84 -1.37 26.11
N GLY A 353 -28.30 -2.53 26.59
CA GLY A 353 -29.72 -2.86 26.75
C GLY A 353 -30.51 -2.92 25.44
N ILE A 354 -29.84 -3.18 24.31
CA ILE A 354 -30.44 -3.30 23.00
C ILE A 354 -30.74 -4.79 22.75
N ASN A 355 -31.91 -5.27 23.13
CA ASN A 355 -32.26 -6.69 23.17
C ASN A 355 -32.05 -7.43 21.85
N ASP A 356 -32.27 -6.76 20.70
CA ASP A 356 -32.11 -7.35 19.38
C ASP A 356 -30.68 -7.24 18.87
N GLY A 357 -29.77 -6.60 19.63
CA GLY A 357 -28.36 -6.43 19.26
C GLY A 357 -28.19 -5.76 17.91
N LEU A 358 -27.40 -6.36 17.03
CA LEU A 358 -27.16 -5.88 15.65
C LEU A 358 -28.45 -5.89 14.79
N ALA A 359 -29.44 -6.69 15.12
CA ALA A 359 -30.72 -6.76 14.38
C ALA A 359 -31.73 -5.68 14.78
N ASN A 360 -31.39 -4.79 15.72
CA ASN A 360 -32.32 -3.76 16.21
C ASN A 360 -32.72 -2.77 15.14
N ASN A 361 -34.03 -2.63 14.89
CA ASN A 361 -34.62 -1.75 13.88
C ASN A 361 -35.21 -0.46 14.48
N THR A 362 -34.94 -0.14 15.75
CA THR A 362 -35.48 1.04 16.41
C THR A 362 -35.01 2.32 15.72
N LEU A 363 -35.98 3.20 15.46
CA LEU A 363 -35.71 4.54 14.93
C LEU A 363 -35.62 5.54 16.07
N ILE A 364 -34.69 6.47 15.96
CA ILE A 364 -34.50 7.63 16.87
C ILE A 364 -34.54 8.93 16.10
N GLU A 365 -34.87 10.01 16.76
CA GLU A 365 -34.68 11.34 16.20
C GLU A 365 -33.28 11.85 16.54
N TYR A 366 -32.54 12.21 15.52
CA TYR A 366 -31.17 12.77 15.64
C TYR A 366 -31.03 13.97 14.72
N ASN A 367 -30.69 15.14 15.26
CA ASN A 367 -30.58 16.39 14.50
C ASN A 367 -31.84 16.71 13.66
N GLY A 368 -33.04 16.43 14.17
CA GLY A 368 -34.30 16.66 13.49
C GLY A 368 -34.65 15.69 12.35
N LYS A 369 -33.96 14.57 12.28
CA LYS A 369 -34.20 13.51 11.29
C LYS A 369 -34.39 12.15 11.99
N GLN A 370 -35.29 11.34 11.46
CA GLN A 370 -35.40 9.94 11.88
C GLN A 370 -34.23 9.11 11.31
N THR A 371 -33.58 8.34 12.16
CA THR A 371 -32.50 7.43 11.79
C THR A 371 -32.52 6.18 12.68
N HIS A 372 -31.88 5.10 12.25
CA HIS A 372 -31.76 3.91 13.09
C HIS A 372 -30.83 4.16 14.27
N LYS A 373 -31.19 3.64 15.45
CA LYS A 373 -30.39 3.75 16.66
C LYS A 373 -29.03 3.06 16.49
N VAL A 374 -29.02 1.84 15.98
CA VAL A 374 -27.79 1.06 15.78
C VAL A 374 -27.23 1.35 14.39
N GLN A 375 -26.52 2.43 14.23
CA GLN A 375 -25.73 2.77 13.03
C GLN A 375 -24.36 2.15 13.12
N ILE A 376 -23.93 1.43 12.09
CA ILE A 376 -22.71 0.64 12.03
C ILE A 376 -21.78 1.27 11.00
N LEU A 377 -20.50 1.40 11.32
CA LEU A 377 -19.47 1.91 10.41
C LEU A 377 -18.26 0.97 10.40
N ASP A 378 -17.85 0.53 9.23
CA ASP A 378 -16.51 0.02 8.97
C ASP A 378 -15.71 1.10 8.21
N PRO A 379 -14.79 1.82 8.89
CA PRO A 379 -14.08 2.93 8.27
C PRO A 379 -12.87 2.53 7.41
N ALA A 380 -12.57 1.24 7.30
CA ALA A 380 -11.51 0.67 6.47
C ALA A 380 -11.96 -0.69 5.93
N THR A 381 -13.07 -0.64 5.17
CA THR A 381 -13.87 -1.84 4.90
C THR A 381 -13.18 -2.88 4.03
N GLY A 382 -12.14 -2.50 3.26
CA GLY A 382 -11.50 -3.43 2.34
C GLY A 382 -12.51 -4.05 1.39
N THR A 383 -12.56 -5.37 1.35
CA THR A 383 -13.51 -6.12 0.53
C THR A 383 -14.89 -6.32 1.18
N GLY A 384 -15.20 -5.60 2.26
CA GLY A 384 -16.52 -5.62 2.91
C GLY A 384 -16.78 -6.82 3.83
N THR A 385 -15.71 -7.48 4.33
CA THR A 385 -15.85 -8.71 5.10
C THR A 385 -16.60 -8.52 6.43
N PHE A 386 -16.35 -7.44 7.16
CA PHE A 386 -17.08 -7.14 8.40
C PHE A 386 -18.55 -6.87 8.14
N LEU A 387 -18.90 -6.02 7.19
CA LEU A 387 -20.29 -5.70 6.90
C LEU A 387 -21.07 -6.91 6.36
N ALA A 388 -20.44 -7.76 5.57
CA ALA A 388 -21.04 -9.02 5.12
C ALA A 388 -21.31 -9.95 6.31
N ALA A 389 -20.38 -10.09 7.25
CA ALA A 389 -20.57 -10.89 8.47
C ALA A 389 -21.67 -10.30 9.37
N VAL A 390 -21.77 -8.98 9.48
CA VAL A 390 -22.89 -8.30 10.17
C VAL A 390 -24.23 -8.63 9.49
N ALA A 391 -24.29 -8.55 8.16
CA ALA A 391 -25.50 -8.92 7.41
C ALA A 391 -25.90 -10.37 7.63
N GLU A 392 -24.94 -11.31 7.62
CA GLU A 392 -25.16 -12.72 7.92
C GLU A 392 -25.63 -12.92 9.36
N ARG A 393 -25.02 -12.25 10.34
CA ARG A 393 -25.44 -12.31 11.75
C ARG A 393 -26.86 -11.79 11.97
N ILE A 394 -27.21 -10.67 11.32
CA ILE A 394 -28.59 -10.15 11.35
C ILE A 394 -29.54 -11.16 10.70
N LYS A 395 -29.18 -11.72 9.56
CA LYS A 395 -30.01 -12.72 8.85
C LYS A 395 -30.32 -13.95 9.69
N GLU A 396 -29.42 -14.35 10.59
CA GLU A 396 -29.69 -15.45 11.51
C GLU A 396 -30.88 -15.19 12.43
N SER A 397 -31.19 -13.93 12.79
CA SER A 397 -32.34 -13.57 13.60
C SER A 397 -33.67 -13.71 12.84
N TYR A 398 -33.64 -13.84 11.51
CA TYR A 398 -34.83 -14.06 10.66
C TYR A 398 -35.10 -15.52 10.37
N LYS A 399 -34.40 -16.49 11.01
CA LYS A 399 -34.72 -17.91 10.91
C LYS A 399 -36.16 -18.18 11.34
N GLY A 400 -36.96 -18.75 10.45
CA GLY A 400 -38.40 -18.94 10.64
C GLY A 400 -39.29 -17.75 10.26
N GLN A 401 -38.68 -16.63 9.82
CA GLN A 401 -39.36 -15.43 9.34
C GLN A 401 -38.74 -14.90 8.04
N GLU A 402 -38.19 -15.77 7.21
CA GLU A 402 -37.41 -15.44 6.02
C GLU A 402 -38.19 -14.57 5.02
N GLY A 403 -39.52 -14.60 5.07
CA GLY A 403 -40.40 -13.77 4.23
C GLY A 403 -40.25 -12.25 4.47
N LEU A 404 -39.82 -11.85 5.68
CA LEU A 404 -39.63 -10.44 6.04
C LEU A 404 -38.26 -9.90 5.57
N TRP A 405 -37.32 -10.80 5.29
CA TRP A 405 -35.93 -10.42 5.00
C TRP A 405 -35.80 -9.40 3.88
N ALA A 406 -36.47 -9.63 2.74
CA ALA A 406 -36.32 -8.77 1.57
C ALA A 406 -36.78 -7.32 1.82
N GLU A 407 -37.86 -7.14 2.56
CA GLU A 407 -38.39 -5.82 2.92
C GLU A 407 -37.51 -5.13 3.96
N ASP A 408 -37.08 -5.86 5.00
CA ASP A 408 -36.23 -5.32 6.06
C ASP A 408 -34.82 -5.02 5.59
N VAL A 409 -34.28 -5.74 4.61
CA VAL A 409 -33.01 -5.37 3.95
C VAL A 409 -33.06 -3.96 3.41
N VAL A 410 -34.14 -3.62 2.72
CA VAL A 410 -34.32 -2.29 2.09
C VAL A 410 -34.55 -1.21 3.14
N ASN A 411 -35.50 -1.46 4.06
CA ASN A 411 -36.01 -0.45 4.97
C ASN A 411 -35.15 -0.26 6.22
N HIS A 412 -34.49 -1.32 6.68
CA HIS A 412 -33.83 -1.31 7.99
C HIS A 412 -32.36 -1.70 7.99
N ILE A 413 -31.89 -2.54 7.04
CA ILE A 413 -30.53 -3.05 7.09
C ILE A 413 -29.58 -2.16 6.26
N VAL A 414 -29.89 -1.96 4.98
CA VAL A 414 -29.07 -1.10 4.10
C VAL A 414 -28.88 0.31 4.68
N PRO A 415 -29.90 0.99 5.22
CA PRO A 415 -29.73 2.37 5.72
C PRO A 415 -28.77 2.55 6.89
N ARG A 416 -28.40 1.47 7.59
CA ARG A 416 -27.55 1.53 8.79
C ARG A 416 -26.19 0.83 8.68
N LEU A 417 -25.90 0.18 7.53
CA LEU A 417 -24.60 -0.40 7.24
C LEU A 417 -23.77 0.59 6.43
N ASN A 418 -22.80 1.22 7.07
CA ASN A 418 -21.98 2.26 6.47
C ASN A 418 -20.53 1.79 6.35
N ALA A 419 -19.86 2.16 5.27
CA ALA A 419 -18.47 1.82 5.04
C ALA A 419 -17.70 2.91 4.31
N PHE A 420 -16.42 3.02 4.62
CA PHE A 420 -15.47 3.84 3.88
C PHE A 420 -14.34 2.98 3.33
N GLU A 421 -13.97 3.24 2.10
CA GLU A 421 -12.84 2.61 1.43
C GLU A 421 -12.08 3.66 0.60
N TYR A 422 -10.77 3.54 0.61
CA TYR A 422 -9.88 4.47 -0.09
C TYR A 422 -9.53 3.99 -1.51
N LEU A 423 -9.43 2.67 -1.71
CA LEU A 423 -8.99 2.04 -2.95
C LEU A 423 -10.18 1.56 -3.79
N MET A 424 -10.13 1.78 -5.12
CA MET A 424 -11.24 1.47 -6.02
C MET A 424 -11.56 -0.02 -6.12
N ALA A 425 -10.55 -0.88 -6.15
CA ALA A 425 -10.77 -2.30 -6.30
C ALA A 425 -11.46 -2.92 -5.06
N PRO A 426 -10.96 -2.73 -3.81
CA PRO A 426 -11.69 -3.20 -2.62
C PRO A 426 -13.06 -2.57 -2.48
N TYR A 427 -13.22 -1.28 -2.76
CA TYR A 427 -14.53 -0.60 -2.80
C TYR A 427 -15.53 -1.34 -3.70
N THR A 428 -15.10 -1.68 -4.92
CA THR A 428 -15.93 -2.39 -5.88
C THR A 428 -16.29 -3.79 -5.37
N MET A 429 -15.32 -4.50 -4.77
CA MET A 429 -15.52 -5.83 -4.19
C MET A 429 -16.44 -5.80 -2.97
N ALA A 430 -16.33 -4.77 -2.13
CA ALA A 430 -17.22 -4.59 -0.98
C ALA A 430 -18.69 -4.43 -1.39
N HIS A 431 -18.95 -3.65 -2.43
CA HIS A 431 -20.29 -3.53 -3.01
C HIS A 431 -20.83 -4.87 -3.48
N LEU A 432 -20.03 -5.63 -4.25
CA LEU A 432 -20.45 -6.94 -4.76
C LEU A 432 -20.69 -7.93 -3.63
N LYS A 433 -19.77 -8.00 -2.65
CA LYS A 433 -19.88 -8.94 -1.53
C LYS A 433 -21.10 -8.63 -0.65
N LEU A 434 -21.29 -7.37 -0.27
CA LEU A 434 -22.40 -6.97 0.57
C LEU A 434 -23.75 -7.16 -0.17
N SER A 435 -23.83 -6.82 -1.46
CA SER A 435 -25.04 -7.06 -2.24
C SER A 435 -25.42 -8.54 -2.30
N THR A 436 -24.42 -9.42 -2.46
CA THR A 436 -24.64 -10.88 -2.46
C THR A 436 -25.09 -11.39 -1.09
N SER A 437 -24.45 -10.94 0.01
CA SER A 437 -24.83 -11.33 1.38
C SER A 437 -26.25 -10.88 1.73
N LEU A 438 -26.67 -9.72 1.23
CA LEU A 438 -28.03 -9.18 1.41
C LEU A 438 -29.06 -9.81 0.44
N GLY A 439 -28.63 -10.53 -0.60
CA GLY A 439 -29.50 -11.12 -1.63
C GLY A 439 -30.02 -10.10 -2.64
N LEU A 440 -29.37 -8.93 -2.75
CA LEU A 440 -29.76 -7.86 -3.68
C LEU A 440 -29.31 -8.12 -5.13
N ASP A 441 -28.44 -9.11 -5.35
CA ASP A 441 -27.99 -9.57 -6.66
C ASP A 441 -29.07 -10.38 -7.42
N LYS A 442 -30.11 -10.87 -6.71
CA LYS A 442 -31.15 -11.74 -7.26
C LYS A 442 -32.47 -11.03 -7.58
N VAL A 443 -32.59 -9.79 -7.16
CA VAL A 443 -33.83 -9.00 -7.29
C VAL A 443 -33.49 -7.73 -8.05
N GLU A 444 -34.23 -7.44 -9.14
CA GLU A 444 -34.33 -6.10 -9.71
C GLU A 444 -35.05 -5.22 -8.68
N ASN A 445 -34.35 -4.88 -7.60
CA ASN A 445 -34.87 -4.01 -6.56
C ASN A 445 -34.72 -2.56 -7.00
N GLU A 446 -35.75 -2.03 -7.65
CA GLU A 446 -35.88 -0.59 -7.91
C GLU A 446 -35.93 0.24 -6.60
N ASN A 447 -36.01 -0.41 -5.43
CA ASN A 447 -36.18 0.23 -4.13
C ASN A 447 -34.87 0.51 -3.37
N VAL A 448 -33.73 0.01 -3.82
CA VAL A 448 -32.41 0.30 -3.22
C VAL A 448 -31.57 1.12 -4.19
N ASP A 449 -31.50 2.44 -3.96
CA ASP A 449 -30.73 3.35 -4.81
C ASP A 449 -29.22 3.12 -4.71
N ARG A 450 -28.73 2.76 -3.51
CA ARG A 450 -27.31 2.47 -3.26
C ARG A 450 -27.06 1.73 -1.94
N LEU A 451 -25.93 1.05 -1.84
CA LEU A 451 -25.34 0.65 -0.57
C LEU A 451 -24.52 1.82 0.01
N ASN A 452 -24.51 1.98 1.34
CA ASN A 452 -23.78 3.05 2.02
C ASN A 452 -22.27 2.72 2.13
N ILE A 453 -21.68 2.30 1.05
CA ILE A 453 -20.24 2.13 0.89
C ILE A 453 -19.73 3.31 0.06
N PHE A 454 -18.77 4.05 0.59
CA PHE A 454 -18.30 5.29 -0.02
C PHE A 454 -16.82 5.25 -0.31
N LEU A 455 -16.44 5.73 -1.49
CA LEU A 455 -15.04 5.92 -1.84
C LEU A 455 -14.55 7.23 -1.22
N THR A 456 -13.81 7.14 -0.12
CA THR A 456 -13.33 8.33 0.62
C THR A 456 -12.17 7.97 1.54
N ASN A 457 -11.36 8.96 1.88
CA ASN A 457 -10.40 8.83 2.98
C ASN A 457 -11.11 9.05 4.33
N SER A 458 -11.15 8.01 5.16
CA SER A 458 -11.79 8.05 6.48
C SER A 458 -11.15 9.07 7.43
N LEU A 459 -9.84 9.30 7.28
CA LEU A 459 -9.05 10.18 8.14
C LEU A 459 -9.05 11.65 7.68
N GLU A 460 -9.81 11.97 6.62
CA GLU A 460 -10.07 13.34 6.20
C GLU A 460 -11.41 13.85 6.75
N LYS A 461 -11.43 15.14 7.05
CA LYS A 461 -12.66 15.82 7.41
C LYS A 461 -13.64 15.83 6.22
N ASP A 462 -14.90 16.12 6.50
CA ASP A 462 -15.90 16.42 5.47
C ASP A 462 -15.39 17.49 4.47
N HIS A 463 -15.66 17.28 3.21
CA HIS A 463 -15.35 18.24 2.15
C HIS A 463 -16.44 19.29 2.02
N PRO A 464 -16.13 20.54 1.58
CA PRO A 464 -17.14 21.54 1.27
C PRO A 464 -18.13 21.01 0.23
N GLU A 465 -19.41 21.23 0.45
CA GLU A 465 -20.45 20.92 -0.53
C GLU A 465 -20.18 21.71 -1.82
N ALA A 466 -20.16 21.01 -2.94
CA ALA A 466 -19.93 21.62 -4.23
C ALA A 466 -20.81 20.98 -5.31
N THR A 467 -21.20 21.79 -6.27
CA THR A 467 -21.91 21.34 -7.45
C THR A 467 -21.09 21.71 -8.67
N LEU A 468 -20.35 20.74 -9.20
CA LEU A 468 -19.67 20.86 -10.49
C LEU A 468 -20.47 20.07 -11.54
N PRO A 469 -21.02 20.72 -12.56
CA PRO A 469 -21.88 20.03 -13.53
C PRO A 469 -21.22 18.84 -14.22
N PHE A 470 -19.92 18.94 -14.53
CA PHE A 470 -19.16 17.87 -15.20
C PHE A 470 -18.63 16.78 -14.25
N ALA A 471 -18.60 17.05 -12.93
CA ALA A 471 -18.10 16.12 -11.91
C ALA A 471 -19.18 15.81 -10.86
N LYS A 472 -20.45 15.93 -11.23
CA LYS A 472 -21.58 15.75 -10.29
C LYS A 472 -21.52 14.43 -9.55
N PHE A 473 -21.12 13.33 -10.19
CA PHE A 473 -21.01 12.02 -9.57
C PHE A 473 -19.90 11.95 -8.48
N ILE A 474 -18.80 12.74 -8.64
CA ILE A 474 -17.74 12.84 -7.65
C ILE A 474 -18.26 13.61 -6.42
N THR A 475 -18.95 14.71 -6.64
CA THR A 475 -19.53 15.52 -5.56
C THR A 475 -20.68 14.80 -4.86
N ASP A 476 -21.50 14.03 -5.59
CA ASP A 476 -22.55 13.19 -5.02
C ASP A 476 -21.97 12.14 -4.06
N GLU A 477 -20.87 11.46 -4.45
CA GLU A 477 -20.18 10.47 -3.62
C GLU A 477 -19.58 11.10 -2.37
N SER A 478 -18.89 12.23 -2.53
CA SER A 478 -18.31 12.99 -1.43
C SER A 478 -19.36 13.49 -0.46
N ASN A 479 -20.45 14.10 -0.95
CA ASN A 479 -21.52 14.62 -0.12
C ASN A 479 -22.23 13.52 0.66
N ALA A 480 -22.43 12.35 0.06
CA ALA A 480 -23.01 11.20 0.74
C ALA A 480 -22.07 10.66 1.84
N ALA A 481 -20.76 10.56 1.60
CA ALA A 481 -19.78 10.23 2.63
C ALA A 481 -19.76 11.26 3.78
N ASN A 482 -19.88 12.56 3.45
CA ASN A 482 -19.89 13.64 4.44
C ASN A 482 -21.09 13.54 5.39
N ILE A 483 -22.25 13.11 4.92
CA ILE A 483 -23.43 12.87 5.77
C ILE A 483 -23.08 11.84 6.85
N ILE A 484 -22.42 10.75 6.48
CA ILE A 484 -22.02 9.74 7.45
C ILE A 484 -20.96 10.27 8.41
N LYS A 485 -19.94 10.96 7.91
CA LYS A 485 -18.87 11.53 8.73
C LYS A 485 -19.36 12.56 9.75
N ARG A 486 -20.31 13.42 9.35
CA ARG A 486 -20.73 14.58 10.11
C ARG A 486 -22.05 14.37 10.86
N ASP A 487 -23.05 13.83 10.17
CA ASP A 487 -24.45 13.94 10.59
C ASP A 487 -25.05 12.62 11.10
N THR A 488 -24.41 11.47 10.82
CA THR A 488 -24.93 10.17 11.25
C THR A 488 -24.45 9.80 12.67
N PRO A 489 -25.35 9.37 13.58
CA PRO A 489 -25.00 8.94 14.92
C PRO A 489 -24.45 7.51 14.90
N ILE A 490 -23.17 7.35 14.53
CA ILE A 490 -22.50 6.04 14.49
C ILE A 490 -22.32 5.51 15.91
N MET A 491 -23.05 4.45 16.22
CA MET A 491 -23.02 3.78 17.52
C MET A 491 -22.00 2.63 17.56
N VAL A 492 -21.83 1.93 16.44
CA VAL A 492 -20.93 0.80 16.34
C VAL A 492 -19.87 1.09 15.29
N VAL A 493 -18.60 1.01 15.68
CA VAL A 493 -17.46 1.10 14.76
C VAL A 493 -16.68 -0.20 14.86
N MET A 494 -16.49 -0.91 13.73
CA MET A 494 -15.73 -2.15 13.72
C MET A 494 -14.91 -2.29 12.43
N GLY A 495 -13.84 -3.06 12.49
CA GLY A 495 -13.01 -3.30 11.30
C GLY A 495 -11.59 -3.76 11.60
N ASN A 496 -10.78 -3.81 10.56
CA ASN A 496 -9.34 -4.05 10.60
C ASN A 496 -8.60 -2.87 9.94
N PRO A 497 -8.32 -1.79 10.67
CA PRO A 497 -7.64 -0.62 10.12
C PRO A 497 -6.19 -0.93 9.72
N PRO A 498 -5.61 -0.20 8.75
CA PRO A 498 -4.24 -0.41 8.29
C PRO A 498 -3.19 -0.12 9.38
N TYR A 499 -2.05 -0.86 9.34
CA TYR A 499 -0.94 -0.76 10.32
C TYR A 499 0.28 -0.02 9.75
N ASN A 500 0.08 1.10 9.07
CA ASN A 500 1.18 1.82 8.43
C ASN A 500 1.90 2.75 9.42
N GLU A 501 3.19 2.48 9.69
CA GLU A 501 4.03 3.32 10.56
C GLU A 501 4.39 4.67 9.92
N LYS A 502 4.48 4.73 8.60
CA LYS A 502 4.79 5.95 7.84
C LYS A 502 3.52 6.50 7.19
N SER A 503 2.55 6.82 8.03
CA SER A 503 1.28 7.33 7.58
C SER A 503 1.40 8.57 6.70
N ALA A 504 0.77 8.53 5.52
CA ALA A 504 0.58 9.69 4.65
C ALA A 504 -0.56 10.61 5.14
N ASN A 505 -1.44 10.13 6.03
CA ASN A 505 -2.59 10.85 6.55
C ASN A 505 -2.16 11.94 7.55
N THR A 506 -1.74 13.09 7.06
CA THR A 506 -1.26 14.24 7.86
C THR A 506 -2.21 15.42 7.86
N GLY A 507 -3.45 15.23 7.42
CA GLY A 507 -4.50 16.25 7.37
C GLY A 507 -4.75 16.90 8.74
N GLU A 508 -5.03 18.20 8.75
CA GLU A 508 -5.13 18.99 9.99
C GLU A 508 -6.17 18.45 10.97
N TRP A 509 -7.28 17.95 10.46
CA TRP A 509 -8.38 17.45 11.27
C TRP A 509 -7.98 16.23 12.10
N ILE A 510 -7.49 15.18 11.45
CA ILE A 510 -7.07 13.96 12.17
C ILE A 510 -5.90 14.23 13.11
N MET A 511 -4.94 15.07 12.68
CA MET A 511 -3.80 15.44 13.52
C MET A 511 -4.23 16.24 14.76
N SER A 512 -5.28 17.04 14.68
CA SER A 512 -5.84 17.75 15.85
C SER A 512 -6.53 16.80 16.83
N LEU A 513 -7.18 15.73 16.34
CA LEU A 513 -7.72 14.67 17.19
C LEU A 513 -6.60 13.89 17.88
N MET A 514 -5.50 13.63 17.18
CA MET A 514 -4.33 12.93 17.73
C MET A 514 -3.60 13.71 18.83
N ASP A 515 -3.85 14.99 18.98
CA ASP A 515 -3.24 15.79 20.07
C ASP A 515 -3.69 15.34 21.47
N ASP A 516 -4.84 14.66 21.60
CA ASP A 516 -5.28 14.03 22.85
C ASP A 516 -4.31 12.93 23.29
N TYR A 517 -3.88 12.11 22.35
CA TYR A 517 -2.95 11.00 22.62
C TYR A 517 -1.52 11.43 22.90
N LYS A 518 -1.15 12.70 22.62
CA LYS A 518 0.18 13.26 22.83
C LYS A 518 0.33 13.98 24.17
N GLN A 519 -0.64 13.84 25.07
CA GLN A 519 -0.58 14.42 26.41
C GLN A 519 -0.05 13.40 27.43
N GLU A 520 0.69 13.87 28.45
CA GLU A 520 0.94 13.05 29.63
C GLU A 520 -0.38 12.73 30.31
N PRO A 521 -0.55 11.50 30.87
CA PRO A 521 -1.74 11.12 31.58
C PRO A 521 -2.16 12.15 32.66
N GLY A 522 -3.42 12.56 32.67
CA GLY A 522 -3.96 13.54 33.60
C GLY A 522 -3.62 15.00 33.29
N MET A 523 -2.87 15.29 32.23
CA MET A 523 -2.59 16.68 31.81
C MET A 523 -3.60 17.17 30.79
N SER A 524 -4.09 18.39 31.00
CA SER A 524 -4.91 19.11 30.03
C SER A 524 -4.09 19.58 28.83
N LYS A 525 -4.72 19.72 27.67
CA LYS A 525 -4.10 20.29 26.48
C LYS A 525 -3.64 21.72 26.73
N ILE A 526 -2.39 22.04 26.44
CA ILE A 526 -1.84 23.37 26.53
C ILE A 526 -1.80 23.96 25.11
N GLN A 527 -2.60 24.96 24.84
CA GLN A 527 -2.59 25.68 23.59
C GLN A 527 -1.32 26.55 23.50
N ILE A 528 -0.57 26.39 22.40
CA ILE A 528 0.66 27.17 22.14
C ILE A 528 0.51 28.21 21.04
N SER A 529 -0.41 27.99 20.10
CA SER A 529 -0.69 28.97 19.05
C SER A 529 -2.10 28.80 18.50
N SER A 530 -2.64 29.89 17.95
CA SER A 530 -3.86 29.86 17.13
C SER A 530 -3.64 30.72 15.88
N ASN A 531 -3.99 30.17 14.72
CA ASN A 531 -3.96 30.91 13.46
C ASN A 531 -5.35 31.53 13.22
N ARG A 532 -5.44 32.84 13.33
CA ARG A 532 -6.71 33.57 13.17
C ARG A 532 -7.34 33.45 11.77
N LYS A 533 -6.52 33.22 10.72
CA LYS A 533 -7.01 33.09 9.34
C LYS A 533 -7.60 31.71 9.03
N THR A 534 -6.99 30.66 9.58
CA THR A 534 -7.41 29.28 9.33
C THR A 534 -8.19 28.66 10.49
N GLY A 535 -8.30 29.32 11.64
CA GLY A 535 -8.88 28.76 12.87
C GLY A 535 -8.05 27.66 13.52
N LYS A 536 -6.84 27.38 13.01
CA LYS A 536 -5.99 26.30 13.48
C LYS A 536 -5.46 26.57 14.88
N ILE A 537 -5.75 25.65 15.80
CA ILE A 537 -5.20 25.64 17.15
C ILE A 537 -4.13 24.56 17.22
N THR A 538 -2.95 24.93 17.73
CA THR A 538 -1.85 23.98 17.95
C THR A 538 -1.65 23.77 19.45
N TYR A 539 -1.59 22.50 19.85
CA TYR A 539 -1.39 22.11 21.24
C TYR A 539 0.05 21.63 21.48
N LYS A 540 0.54 21.82 22.70
CA LYS A 540 1.84 21.34 23.12
C LYS A 540 1.79 19.83 23.30
N ASN A 541 2.75 19.13 22.70
CA ASN A 541 3.01 17.75 23.07
C ASN A 541 3.69 17.72 24.44
N THR A 542 3.07 17.10 25.42
CA THR A 542 3.58 17.05 26.79
C THR A 542 4.29 15.75 27.14
N LEU A 543 4.23 14.72 26.27
CA LEU A 543 4.90 13.45 26.48
C LEU A 543 6.42 13.61 26.62
N LYS A 544 6.98 13.21 27.75
CA LYS A 544 8.39 13.34 28.07
C LYS A 544 9.17 12.06 27.79
N GLY A 545 10.39 12.20 27.30
CA GLY A 545 11.34 11.09 27.15
C GLY A 545 10.98 10.10 26.04
N VAL A 546 10.12 10.48 25.09
CA VAL A 546 9.72 9.65 23.93
C VAL A 546 9.65 10.49 22.66
N ASN A 547 9.90 9.83 21.52
CA ASN A 547 9.63 10.44 20.22
C ASN A 547 8.17 10.17 19.81
N SER A 548 7.32 11.19 19.88
CA SER A 548 5.88 11.05 19.62
C SER A 548 5.49 10.80 18.16
N LYS A 549 6.44 10.73 17.24
CA LYS A 549 6.13 10.43 15.81
C LYS A 549 5.44 9.09 15.63
N GLY A 550 5.79 8.08 16.42
CA GLY A 550 5.19 6.74 16.34
C GLY A 550 3.71 6.69 16.76
N ILE A 551 3.18 7.70 17.46
CA ILE A 551 1.74 7.82 17.77
C ILE A 551 0.92 8.10 16.50
N ASN A 552 1.52 8.68 15.48
CA ASN A 552 0.85 9.01 14.22
C ASN A 552 0.72 7.82 13.26
N ASN A 553 0.90 6.60 13.72
CA ASN A 553 0.60 5.38 12.97
C ASN A 553 -0.89 5.34 12.60
N ASP A 554 -1.22 4.80 11.42
CA ASP A 554 -2.60 4.81 10.92
C ASP A 554 -3.57 4.09 11.86
N TYR A 555 -3.22 2.93 12.42
CA TYR A 555 -4.13 2.24 13.36
C TYR A 555 -4.48 3.10 14.58
N CYS A 556 -3.55 3.92 15.10
CA CYS A 556 -3.84 4.84 16.19
C CYS A 556 -4.82 5.94 15.78
N LYS A 557 -4.71 6.43 14.54
CA LYS A 557 -5.65 7.41 13.98
C LYS A 557 -7.04 6.82 13.80
N PHE A 558 -7.12 5.57 13.34
CA PHE A 558 -8.40 4.88 13.21
C PHE A 558 -9.04 4.58 14.58
N ILE A 559 -8.25 4.22 15.60
CA ILE A 559 -8.78 4.10 16.98
C ILE A 559 -9.30 5.46 17.45
N ARG A 560 -8.56 6.56 17.22
CA ARG A 560 -9.02 7.91 17.61
C ARG A 560 -10.26 8.35 16.82
N LEU A 561 -10.36 7.98 15.55
CA LEU A 561 -11.54 8.21 14.73
C LEU A 561 -12.76 7.47 15.29
N GLY A 562 -12.64 6.18 15.57
CA GLY A 562 -13.72 5.38 16.17
C GLY A 562 -14.12 5.88 17.55
N GLN A 563 -13.15 6.25 18.40
CA GLN A 563 -13.40 6.91 19.68
C GLN A 563 -14.20 8.21 19.49
N ASN A 564 -13.87 9.03 18.51
CA ASN A 564 -14.59 10.28 18.21
C ASN A 564 -16.05 10.04 17.80
N PHE A 565 -16.34 8.98 17.03
CA PHE A 565 -17.72 8.63 16.68
C PHE A 565 -18.50 8.22 17.91
N VAL A 566 -17.95 7.34 18.76
CA VAL A 566 -18.63 6.89 20.00
C VAL A 566 -18.77 8.00 21.03
N GLU A 567 -17.80 8.93 21.12
CA GLU A 567 -17.92 10.12 21.99
C GLU A 567 -19.08 11.03 21.56
N ARG A 568 -19.33 11.15 20.26
CA ARG A 568 -20.43 11.97 19.72
C ARG A 568 -21.80 11.41 20.03
N THR A 569 -21.95 10.09 20.01
CA THR A 569 -23.19 9.39 20.33
C THR A 569 -23.42 9.22 21.83
N LYS A 570 -22.35 9.38 22.64
CA LYS A 570 -22.29 9.20 24.11
C LYS A 570 -22.52 7.76 24.58
N GLU A 571 -22.90 6.86 23.69
CA GLU A 571 -23.03 5.42 23.89
C GLU A 571 -22.61 4.69 22.62
N GLY A 572 -22.02 3.49 22.74
CA GLY A 572 -21.64 2.67 21.60
C GLY A 572 -20.48 1.72 21.84
N VAL A 573 -20.08 1.05 20.78
CA VAL A 573 -19.01 0.04 20.76
C VAL A 573 -17.99 0.35 19.67
N LEU A 574 -16.71 0.34 20.04
CA LEU A 574 -15.59 0.36 19.12
C LEU A 574 -14.86 -1.00 19.18
N ALA A 575 -14.83 -1.74 18.08
CA ALA A 575 -14.26 -3.08 18.02
C ALA A 575 -13.31 -3.25 16.82
N TYR A 576 -12.02 -3.36 17.10
CA TYR A 576 -10.99 -3.49 16.07
C TYR A 576 -10.04 -4.66 16.34
N ILE A 577 -9.48 -5.21 15.26
CA ILE A 577 -8.20 -5.90 15.34
C ILE A 577 -7.10 -4.93 14.90
N THR A 578 -6.05 -4.78 15.72
CA THR A 578 -4.98 -3.78 15.50
C THR A 578 -3.63 -4.32 15.88
N ALA A 579 -2.57 -3.59 15.53
CA ALA A 579 -1.25 -3.83 16.10
C ALA A 579 -1.27 -3.68 17.63
N ASN A 580 -0.58 -4.56 18.34
CA ASN A 580 -0.59 -4.64 19.81
C ASN A 580 0.42 -3.71 20.50
N THR A 581 1.23 -2.97 19.76
CA THR A 581 2.33 -2.14 20.30
C THR A 581 1.86 -1.08 21.30
N TYR A 582 0.63 -0.59 21.17
CA TYR A 582 0.08 0.42 22.07
C TYR A 582 -0.27 -0.14 23.45
N LEU A 583 -0.37 -1.45 23.63
CA LEU A 583 -0.76 -2.08 24.90
C LEU A 583 0.25 -1.82 26.03
N ASP A 584 1.54 -1.80 25.73
CA ASP A 584 2.61 -1.74 26.73
C ASP A 584 3.68 -0.67 26.52
N SER A 585 3.89 -0.21 25.28
CA SER A 585 4.95 0.75 25.01
C SER A 585 4.72 2.09 25.73
N ARG A 586 5.80 2.62 26.33
CA ARG A 586 5.82 3.90 27.04
C ARG A 586 5.32 5.08 26.17
N LEU A 587 5.49 4.97 24.86
CA LEU A 587 5.07 5.98 23.89
C LEU A 587 3.55 6.24 23.98
N PHE A 588 2.76 5.19 24.15
CA PHE A 588 1.30 5.24 24.05
C PHE A 588 0.58 5.44 25.40
N ARG A 589 1.28 5.84 26.48
CA ARG A 589 0.66 6.03 27.79
C ARG A 589 -0.46 7.06 27.78
N GLY A 590 -0.28 8.17 27.04
CA GLY A 590 -1.32 9.19 26.85
C GLY A 590 -2.53 8.63 26.11
N MET A 591 -2.31 7.85 25.04
CA MET A 591 -3.38 7.16 24.31
C MET A 591 -4.17 6.21 25.22
N ARG A 592 -3.51 5.32 25.98
CA ARG A 592 -4.18 4.39 26.89
C ARG A 592 -5.01 5.12 27.94
N TYR A 593 -4.46 6.20 28.52
CA TYR A 593 -5.18 7.01 29.48
C TYR A 593 -6.44 7.66 28.87
N GLU A 594 -6.36 8.24 27.68
CA GLU A 594 -7.51 8.84 26.99
C GLU A 594 -8.57 7.79 26.60
N LEU A 595 -8.16 6.57 26.21
CA LEU A 595 -9.08 5.47 25.96
C LEU A 595 -9.82 5.08 27.25
N MET A 596 -9.12 4.95 28.38
CA MET A 596 -9.75 4.63 29.68
C MET A 596 -10.68 5.73 30.15
N LYS A 597 -10.43 6.99 29.78
CA LYS A 597 -11.30 8.12 30.11
C LYS A 597 -12.57 8.18 29.27
N SER A 598 -12.50 7.72 28.02
CA SER A 598 -13.61 7.83 27.07
C SER A 598 -14.59 6.66 27.14
N PHE A 599 -14.12 5.47 27.50
CA PHE A 599 -14.93 4.25 27.55
C PHE A 599 -15.18 3.83 29.00
N ASN A 600 -16.16 2.94 29.20
CA ASN A 600 -16.47 2.37 30.52
C ASN A 600 -15.82 1.00 30.70
N GLN A 601 -15.70 0.23 29.61
CA GLN A 601 -15.12 -1.12 29.61
C GLN A 601 -14.23 -1.28 28.37
N ILE A 602 -13.09 -1.91 28.54
CA ILE A 602 -12.13 -2.22 27.46
C ILE A 602 -11.75 -3.70 27.58
N TYR A 603 -12.13 -4.49 26.57
CA TYR A 603 -11.77 -5.89 26.44
C TYR A 603 -10.60 -6.03 25.46
N ILE A 604 -9.54 -6.74 25.86
CA ILE A 604 -8.34 -6.92 25.06
C ILE A 604 -8.00 -8.40 24.99
N ILE A 605 -7.97 -8.94 23.78
CA ILE A 605 -7.47 -10.26 23.48
C ILE A 605 -6.16 -10.09 22.71
N ASN A 606 -5.06 -10.29 23.38
CA ASN A 606 -3.74 -10.15 22.78
C ASN A 606 -3.36 -11.46 22.06
N LEU A 607 -3.36 -11.40 20.73
CA LEU A 607 -3.05 -12.55 19.87
C LEU A 607 -1.55 -12.69 19.57
N HIS A 608 -0.72 -11.78 20.06
CA HIS A 608 0.74 -11.86 19.91
C HIS A 608 1.22 -12.04 18.46
N GLY A 609 2.22 -12.86 18.22
CA GLY A 609 2.73 -13.25 16.91
C GLY A 609 3.80 -12.32 16.35
N SER A 610 4.39 -11.44 17.19
CA SER A 610 5.45 -10.54 16.74
C SER A 610 6.75 -11.30 16.48
N THR A 611 7.21 -11.28 15.22
CA THR A 611 8.56 -11.80 14.89
C THR A 611 9.66 -10.78 15.23
N MET A 612 9.31 -9.53 15.48
CA MET A 612 10.25 -8.48 15.88
C MET A 612 10.58 -8.51 17.37
N ARG A 613 9.69 -9.05 18.20
CA ARG A 613 9.82 -9.15 19.65
C ARG A 613 9.96 -10.61 20.04
N LYS A 614 10.52 -11.53 19.45
CA LYS A 614 10.66 -12.94 19.86
C LYS A 614 9.70 -13.33 21.03
N GLU A 615 8.41 -13.27 20.77
CA GLU A 615 7.36 -13.55 21.78
C GLU A 615 7.18 -15.08 22.02
N SER A 616 7.98 -15.91 21.37
CA SER A 616 7.98 -17.36 21.60
C SER A 616 8.53 -17.65 23.01
N THR A 617 7.75 -18.36 23.80
CA THR A 617 8.26 -19.00 25.01
C THR A 617 9.12 -20.20 24.62
N ASN A 618 10.01 -20.69 25.52
CA ASN A 618 10.89 -21.82 25.23
C ASN A 618 10.16 -23.12 24.82
N GLU A 619 8.83 -23.17 24.96
CA GLU A 619 8.01 -24.35 24.70
C GLU A 619 7.00 -24.17 23.53
N VAL A 620 6.69 -22.95 23.11
CA VAL A 620 5.64 -22.69 22.13
C VAL A 620 6.11 -21.73 21.04
N THR A 621 6.09 -22.19 19.78
CA THR A 621 6.28 -21.31 18.62
C THR A 621 5.02 -20.45 18.45
N ASP A 622 5.13 -19.15 18.70
CA ASP A 622 4.04 -18.20 18.54
C ASP A 622 3.98 -17.65 17.12
N GLN A 623 2.80 -17.63 16.50
CA GLN A 623 2.58 -17.17 15.13
C GLN A 623 1.54 -16.07 15.08
N CYS A 624 1.76 -15.05 14.23
CA CYS A 624 0.75 -14.05 13.94
C CYS A 624 -0.41 -14.66 13.16
N VAL A 625 -1.63 -14.19 13.42
CA VAL A 625 -2.82 -14.59 12.65
C VAL A 625 -2.82 -14.03 11.21
N PHE A 626 -1.97 -13.05 10.94
CA PHE A 626 -1.69 -12.49 9.62
C PHE A 626 -0.27 -12.82 9.16
N ASP A 627 0.01 -12.62 7.87
CA ASP A 627 1.36 -12.75 7.29
C ASP A 627 2.19 -11.46 7.48
N ILE A 628 2.26 -10.96 8.71
CA ILE A 628 2.99 -9.75 9.10
C ILE A 628 4.00 -10.05 10.22
N ARG A 629 4.95 -9.11 10.39
CA ARG A 629 5.97 -9.21 11.46
C ARG A 629 5.51 -8.64 12.79
N GLN A 630 4.42 -7.89 12.79
CA GLN A 630 3.90 -7.17 13.95
C GLN A 630 2.89 -8.05 14.70
N GLY A 631 2.94 -8.04 16.03
CA GLY A 631 1.92 -8.69 16.86
C GLY A 631 0.61 -7.91 16.81
N VAL A 632 -0.50 -8.61 16.99
CA VAL A 632 -1.85 -8.04 16.89
C VAL A 632 -2.70 -8.35 18.12
N SER A 633 -3.71 -7.52 18.34
CA SER A 633 -4.71 -7.71 19.41
C SER A 633 -6.09 -7.34 18.89
N ILE A 634 -7.10 -8.05 19.36
CA ILE A 634 -8.49 -7.61 19.26
C ILE A 634 -8.75 -6.71 20.47
N VAL A 635 -9.36 -5.56 20.22
CA VAL A 635 -9.79 -4.63 21.26
C VAL A 635 -11.25 -4.26 21.04
N ILE A 636 -12.06 -4.38 22.10
CA ILE A 636 -13.47 -4.02 22.11
C ILE A 636 -13.70 -3.07 23.27
N MET A 637 -14.17 -1.87 22.97
CA MET A 637 -14.35 -0.78 23.93
C MET A 637 -15.82 -0.38 23.95
N VAL A 638 -16.40 -0.33 25.12
CA VAL A 638 -17.82 -0.03 25.34
C VAL A 638 -17.96 1.28 26.08
N LYS A 639 -18.80 2.15 25.57
CA LYS A 639 -19.30 3.36 26.25
C LYS A 639 -20.79 3.19 26.46
N ASN A 640 -21.22 3.05 27.71
CA ASN A 640 -22.63 2.85 28.06
C ASN A 640 -23.17 3.99 28.95
N LYS A 641 -22.30 4.85 29.48
CA LYS A 641 -22.66 6.00 30.27
C LYS A 641 -21.53 7.05 30.28
N GLU A 642 -21.91 8.28 30.61
CA GLU A 642 -20.91 9.31 30.93
C GLU A 642 -20.49 9.15 32.40
N THR A 643 -19.21 9.14 32.69
CA THR A 643 -18.60 9.00 34.02
C THR A 643 -17.20 9.62 34.01
N ASP A 644 -16.77 10.09 35.20
CA ASP A 644 -15.39 10.54 35.44
C ASP A 644 -14.46 9.37 35.86
N GLU A 645 -15.00 8.17 36.04
CA GLU A 645 -14.22 6.97 36.37
C GLU A 645 -13.48 6.46 35.14
N LEU A 646 -12.26 5.96 35.35
CA LEU A 646 -11.50 5.29 34.27
C LEU A 646 -12.12 3.93 33.97
N ALA A 647 -12.03 3.51 32.70
CA ALA A 647 -12.56 2.24 32.24
C ALA A 647 -11.98 1.05 33.01
N LYS A 648 -12.80 0.04 33.24
CA LYS A 648 -12.35 -1.29 33.62
C LYS A 648 -11.70 -1.96 32.39
N VAL A 649 -10.53 -2.56 32.58
CA VAL A 649 -9.75 -3.17 31.52
C VAL A 649 -9.70 -4.69 31.74
N TYR A 650 -10.25 -5.43 30.80
CA TYR A 650 -10.26 -6.90 30.79
C TYR A 650 -9.29 -7.42 29.76
N TYR A 651 -8.41 -8.33 30.16
CA TYR A 651 -7.28 -8.76 29.34
C TYR A 651 -7.14 -10.29 29.28
N LYS A 652 -6.80 -10.79 28.07
CA LYS A 652 -6.49 -12.18 27.82
C LYS A 652 -5.31 -12.30 26.86
N ASP A 653 -4.30 -13.12 27.19
CA ASP A 653 -3.25 -13.54 26.30
C ASP A 653 -3.62 -14.85 25.59
N ILE A 654 -3.36 -14.93 24.28
CA ILE A 654 -3.50 -16.15 23.48
C ILE A 654 -2.22 -16.36 22.69
N TYR A 655 -1.44 -17.36 23.08
CA TYR A 655 -0.23 -17.82 22.41
C TYR A 655 -0.49 -19.08 21.59
N GLY A 656 0.41 -19.41 20.67
CA GLY A 656 0.39 -20.63 19.88
C GLY A 656 0.43 -20.41 18.37
N LYS A 657 0.19 -21.47 17.63
CA LYS A 657 0.16 -21.44 16.16
C LYS A 657 -1.08 -20.71 15.65
N ARG A 658 -0.99 -20.16 14.43
CA ARG A 658 -2.09 -19.43 13.79
C ARG A 658 -3.43 -20.17 13.84
N HIS A 659 -3.44 -21.44 13.45
CA HIS A 659 -4.68 -22.23 13.41
C HIS A 659 -5.28 -22.49 14.80
N GLU A 660 -4.44 -22.58 15.86
CA GLU A 660 -4.90 -22.75 17.23
C GLU A 660 -5.63 -21.49 17.71
N LYS A 661 -5.05 -20.32 17.45
CA LYS A 661 -5.65 -19.02 17.77
C LYS A 661 -6.96 -18.78 17.03
N LEU A 662 -7.01 -19.09 15.73
CA LEU A 662 -8.24 -19.01 14.94
C LEU A 662 -9.31 -19.97 15.44
N SER A 663 -8.94 -21.22 15.74
CA SER A 663 -9.87 -22.20 16.33
C SER A 663 -10.37 -21.80 17.71
N PHE A 664 -9.54 -21.11 18.51
CA PHE A 664 -9.97 -20.54 19.80
C PHE A 664 -11.06 -19.48 19.58
N LEU A 665 -10.86 -18.54 18.67
CA LEU A 665 -11.83 -17.49 18.37
C LEU A 665 -13.15 -18.05 17.75
N GLU A 666 -13.06 -19.10 16.94
CA GLU A 666 -14.25 -19.76 16.35
C GLU A 666 -15.11 -20.48 17.38
N LYS A 667 -14.50 -21.03 18.46
CA LYS A 667 -15.18 -21.87 19.45
C LYS A 667 -15.67 -21.13 20.68
N ASN A 668 -15.19 -19.92 20.93
CA ASN A 668 -15.51 -19.17 22.15
C ASN A 668 -16.22 -17.86 21.80
N THR A 669 -17.20 -17.52 22.60
CA THR A 669 -17.81 -16.19 22.63
C THR A 669 -17.09 -15.29 23.63
N LEU A 670 -17.42 -13.99 23.65
CA LEU A 670 -16.82 -13.05 24.61
C LEU A 670 -17.05 -13.49 26.07
N SER A 671 -18.22 -14.06 26.36
CA SER A 671 -18.59 -14.53 27.70
C SER A 671 -17.90 -15.83 28.12
N ASP A 672 -17.39 -16.64 27.20
CA ASP A 672 -16.68 -17.88 27.49
C ASP A 672 -15.21 -17.64 27.85
N ILE A 673 -14.70 -16.42 27.63
CA ILE A 673 -13.31 -16.09 27.87
C ILE A 673 -13.13 -15.66 29.31
N ASP A 674 -12.24 -16.35 30.05
CA ASP A 674 -11.80 -15.97 31.38
C ASP A 674 -10.79 -14.82 31.30
N PHE A 675 -11.31 -13.59 31.40
CA PHE A 675 -10.54 -12.36 31.38
C PHE A 675 -9.97 -12.04 32.75
N ILE A 676 -8.76 -11.51 32.77
CA ILE A 676 -8.15 -10.90 33.95
C ILE A 676 -8.47 -9.41 33.96
N GLU A 677 -9.10 -8.91 35.03
CA GLU A 677 -9.29 -7.47 35.21
C GLU A 677 -7.96 -6.83 35.60
N LEU A 678 -7.43 -5.99 34.73
CA LEU A 678 -6.20 -5.25 34.98
C LEU A 678 -6.48 -4.01 35.83
N GLN A 679 -5.46 -3.58 36.57
CA GLN A 679 -5.44 -2.29 37.26
C GLN A 679 -4.36 -1.39 36.65
N PRO A 680 -4.59 -0.75 35.49
CA PRO A 680 -3.60 0.11 34.86
C PRO A 680 -3.33 1.35 35.72
N THR A 681 -2.08 1.52 36.14
CA THR A 681 -1.68 2.61 37.06
C THR A 681 -0.66 3.56 36.44
N ALA A 682 -0.63 4.78 36.97
CA ALA A 682 0.39 5.76 36.62
C ALA A 682 1.81 5.19 36.82
N PRO A 683 2.80 5.63 36.04
CA PRO A 683 2.68 6.63 34.97
C PRO A 683 2.36 6.03 33.60
N LEU A 684 2.33 4.71 33.41
CA LEU A 684 2.31 4.06 32.10
C LEU A 684 0.91 3.61 31.66
N TYR A 685 0.02 3.32 32.62
CA TYR A 685 -1.33 2.78 32.34
C TYR A 685 -1.30 1.57 31.38
N THR A 686 -0.44 0.62 31.66
CA THR A 686 -0.16 -0.53 30.78
C THR A 686 -1.35 -1.47 30.68
N PHE A 687 -1.67 -1.92 29.47
CA PHE A 687 -2.75 -2.86 29.15
C PHE A 687 -2.21 -4.29 28.96
N ARG A 688 -1.33 -4.73 29.86
CA ARG A 688 -0.79 -6.09 29.91
C ARG A 688 -0.65 -6.53 31.36
N ILE A 689 -0.63 -7.83 31.56
CA ILE A 689 -0.31 -8.41 32.87
C ILE A 689 1.16 -8.09 33.17
N ILE A 690 1.39 -7.47 34.30
CA ILE A 690 2.75 -7.22 34.85
C ILE A 690 2.78 -7.86 36.22
N ASP A 691 3.81 -8.65 36.49
CA ASP A 691 4.06 -9.20 37.82
C ASP A 691 4.35 -8.06 38.79
N ASP A 692 3.46 -7.87 39.78
CA ASP A 692 3.59 -6.79 40.76
C ASP A 692 4.84 -6.89 41.60
N LYS A 693 5.35 -8.09 41.84
CA LYS A 693 6.64 -8.30 42.57
C LYS A 693 7.82 -7.79 41.74
N ILE A 694 7.84 -8.07 40.45
CA ILE A 694 8.87 -7.56 39.54
C ILE A 694 8.77 -6.03 39.46
N LYS A 695 7.56 -5.48 39.37
CA LYS A 695 7.30 -4.03 39.33
C LYS A 695 7.78 -3.34 40.61
N GLU A 696 7.50 -3.90 41.76
CA GLU A 696 7.95 -3.40 43.07
C GLU A 696 9.47 -3.48 43.19
N HIS A 697 10.04 -4.62 42.83
CA HIS A 697 11.50 -4.82 42.83
C HIS A 697 12.20 -3.81 41.91
N TYR A 698 11.65 -3.59 40.71
CA TYR A 698 12.17 -2.59 39.76
C TYR A 698 12.03 -1.15 40.28
N ALA A 699 10.92 -0.83 40.95
CA ALA A 699 10.68 0.49 41.51
C ALA A 699 11.64 0.85 42.67
N ASN A 700 12.13 -0.16 43.38
CA ASN A 700 13.13 -0.02 44.47
C ASN A 700 14.55 0.21 43.93
N GLY A 701 14.79 0.02 42.62
CA GLY A 701 16.06 0.32 41.97
C GLY A 701 16.30 1.82 41.78
N PHE A 702 17.54 2.20 41.59
CA PHE A 702 17.90 3.57 41.22
C PHE A 702 17.94 3.75 39.71
N LYS A 703 17.67 4.96 39.27
CA LYS A 703 17.78 5.32 37.85
C LYS A 703 19.22 5.64 37.49
N ILE A 704 19.76 5.05 36.42
CA ILE A 704 21.13 5.31 35.98
C ILE A 704 21.36 6.79 35.66
N ASP A 705 20.39 7.53 35.17
CA ASP A 705 20.47 8.96 34.87
C ASP A 705 20.33 9.86 36.13
N SER A 706 19.97 9.29 37.27
CA SER A 706 20.09 9.98 38.55
C SER A 706 21.48 9.84 39.19
N LEU A 707 22.20 8.75 38.82
CA LEU A 707 23.58 8.49 39.26
C LEU A 707 24.59 9.18 38.35
N MET A 708 24.36 9.11 37.04
CA MET A 708 25.26 9.61 36.00
C MET A 708 24.73 10.95 35.45
N LEU A 709 25.38 12.06 35.81
CA LEU A 709 24.89 13.42 35.53
C LEU A 709 24.88 13.83 34.05
N ARG A 710 25.65 13.16 33.22
CA ARG A 710 25.72 13.45 31.77
C ARG A 710 25.42 12.19 30.99
N LYS A 711 24.50 12.31 30.02
CA LYS A 711 24.19 11.27 29.07
C LYS A 711 24.04 11.81 27.64
N GLY A 712 24.33 10.98 26.66
CA GLY A 712 24.12 11.29 25.25
C GLY A 712 24.25 10.03 24.40
N GLN A 713 24.05 10.16 23.12
CA GLN A 713 24.22 9.07 22.16
C GLN A 713 25.68 9.00 21.68
N GLY A 714 26.13 7.84 21.20
CA GLY A 714 27.37 7.70 20.45
C GLY A 714 27.39 8.57 19.19
N PHE A 715 28.54 8.79 18.61
CA PHE A 715 28.62 9.56 17.35
C PHE A 715 28.09 8.74 16.18
N LYS A 716 27.59 9.43 15.15
CA LYS A 716 27.03 8.81 13.98
C LYS A 716 27.60 9.41 12.71
N SER A 717 28.22 8.60 11.87
CA SER A 717 28.82 9.03 10.62
C SER A 717 27.79 9.16 9.48
N ASP A 718 26.77 8.30 9.42
CA ASP A 718 25.83 8.06 8.31
C ASP A 718 26.52 7.59 7.00
N LYS A 719 27.80 7.31 7.06
CA LYS A 719 28.60 6.86 5.94
C LYS A 719 29.85 6.07 6.41
N ASP A 720 29.63 5.08 7.28
CA ASP A 720 30.70 4.32 7.94
C ASP A 720 31.74 3.77 6.96
N GLY A 721 31.33 3.24 5.82
CA GLY A 721 32.24 2.70 4.81
C GLY A 721 33.23 3.71 4.20
N VAL A 722 32.96 5.02 4.35
CA VAL A 722 33.82 6.11 3.89
C VAL A 722 34.49 6.84 5.03
N ALA A 723 33.80 6.98 6.17
CA ALA A 723 34.22 7.86 7.25
C ALA A 723 34.96 7.13 8.38
N ILE A 724 35.02 5.79 8.37
CA ILE A 724 35.63 4.97 9.43
C ILE A 724 36.59 3.97 8.77
N HIS A 725 37.88 4.03 9.13
CA HIS A 725 38.95 3.22 8.54
C HIS A 725 39.69 2.40 9.61
N TYR A 726 40.28 1.28 9.21
CA TYR A 726 41.10 0.45 10.08
C TYR A 726 42.39 1.15 10.48
N GLU A 727 43.01 1.85 9.54
CA GLU A 727 44.31 2.52 9.70
C GLU A 727 44.10 4.04 9.65
N LYS A 728 44.99 4.76 10.37
CA LYS A 728 45.00 6.23 10.42
C LYS A 728 45.24 6.85 9.06
N GLU A 729 46.15 6.25 8.29
CA GLU A 729 46.50 6.65 6.94
C GLU A 729 45.28 6.66 6.00
N GLY A 730 44.31 5.79 6.21
CA GLY A 730 43.08 5.76 5.45
C GLY A 730 42.25 7.04 5.60
N ILE A 731 42.19 7.60 6.81
CA ILE A 731 41.53 8.90 7.06
C ILE A 731 42.37 10.05 6.54
N GLU A 732 43.71 10.02 6.70
CA GLU A 732 44.59 11.04 6.20
C GLU A 732 44.51 11.16 4.66
N ASN A 733 44.49 10.01 3.95
CA ASN A 733 44.29 9.95 2.52
C ASN A 733 42.92 10.51 2.11
N LEU A 734 41.85 10.12 2.80
CA LEU A 734 40.51 10.65 2.56
C LEU A 734 40.45 12.16 2.68
N LEU A 735 41.02 12.72 3.74
CA LEU A 735 41.06 14.17 3.94
C LEU A 735 41.91 14.88 2.86
N SER A 736 43.02 14.29 2.46
CA SER A 736 43.85 14.79 1.35
C SER A 736 43.08 14.81 0.04
N LEU A 737 42.29 13.76 -0.26
CA LEU A 737 41.39 13.73 -1.43
C LEU A 737 40.31 14.82 -1.33
N MET A 738 39.73 15.03 -0.16
CA MET A 738 38.73 16.09 0.03
C MET A 738 39.30 17.49 -0.12
N LEU A 739 40.60 17.70 0.15
CA LEU A 739 41.30 18.96 0.00
C LEU A 739 41.86 19.18 -1.42
N SER A 740 41.96 18.13 -2.22
CA SER A 740 42.50 18.19 -3.60
C SER A 740 41.66 19.08 -4.53
N ASP A 741 42.16 19.32 -5.72
CA ASP A 741 41.48 20.09 -6.77
C ASP A 741 40.43 19.26 -7.56
N LYS A 742 40.27 17.97 -7.25
CA LYS A 742 39.25 17.13 -7.84
C LYS A 742 37.85 17.73 -7.65
N THR A 743 37.00 17.55 -8.65
CA THR A 743 35.60 17.98 -8.58
C THR A 743 34.78 17.09 -7.60
N ASP A 744 33.65 17.60 -7.16
CA ASP A 744 32.78 16.83 -6.29
C ASP A 744 32.21 15.58 -6.99
N VAL A 745 32.12 15.59 -8.33
CA VAL A 745 31.67 14.43 -9.13
C VAL A 745 32.72 13.33 -9.08
N GLU A 746 33.98 13.66 -9.40
CA GLU A 746 35.13 12.73 -9.35
C GLU A 746 35.30 12.13 -7.95
N LEU A 747 35.16 12.92 -6.90
CA LEU A 747 35.25 12.40 -5.52
C LEU A 747 34.08 11.47 -5.15
N ARG A 748 32.88 11.69 -5.69
CA ARG A 748 31.78 10.77 -5.48
C ARG A 748 32.01 9.43 -6.17
N GLU A 749 32.56 9.45 -7.37
CA GLU A 749 32.89 8.23 -8.12
C GLU A 749 34.01 7.44 -7.46
N GLU A 750 35.09 8.13 -7.04
CA GLU A 750 36.28 7.50 -6.47
C GLU A 750 36.08 6.98 -5.04
N VAL A 751 35.41 7.75 -4.18
CA VAL A 751 35.28 7.49 -2.75
C VAL A 751 33.91 6.94 -2.38
N GLY A 752 32.90 7.15 -3.20
CA GLY A 752 31.51 6.72 -2.92
C GLY A 752 30.74 7.67 -2.00
N PHE A 753 31.09 8.95 -1.93
CA PHE A 753 30.34 9.92 -1.14
C PHE A 753 28.91 10.07 -1.63
N LYS A 754 27.95 10.03 -0.69
CA LYS A 754 26.53 10.28 -0.96
C LYS A 754 26.05 11.45 -0.10
N ASP A 755 25.43 12.43 -0.75
CA ASP A 755 24.77 13.52 -0.04
C ASP A 755 23.55 13.00 0.73
N THR A 756 23.41 13.45 1.97
CA THR A 756 22.21 13.16 2.78
C THR A 756 21.45 14.46 3.06
N ARG A 757 20.29 14.36 3.72
CA ARG A 757 19.56 15.55 4.17
C ARG A 757 20.46 16.48 5.01
N ASP A 758 21.22 15.93 5.93
CA ASP A 758 21.96 16.66 6.97
C ASP A 758 23.45 16.85 6.64
N TRP A 759 23.97 16.23 5.58
CA TRP A 759 25.37 16.32 5.15
C TRP A 759 25.50 16.46 3.64
N LYS A 760 26.37 17.39 3.19
CA LYS A 760 26.64 17.66 1.76
C LYS A 760 28.14 17.78 1.50
N LEU A 761 28.67 17.08 0.49
CA LEU A 761 30.08 17.02 0.17
C LEU A 761 30.69 18.42 -0.05
N TYR A 762 30.03 19.26 -0.87
CA TYR A 762 30.57 20.60 -1.16
C TYR A 762 30.71 21.50 0.08
N LYS A 763 29.75 21.37 1.04
CA LYS A 763 29.80 22.09 2.32
C LYS A 763 30.94 21.57 3.21
N ALA A 764 31.10 20.25 3.25
CA ALA A 764 32.15 19.58 3.99
C ALA A 764 33.54 20.00 3.51
N ARG A 765 33.76 19.94 2.19
CA ARG A 765 35.03 20.39 1.58
C ARG A 765 35.35 21.86 1.86
N LYS A 766 34.35 22.76 1.70
CA LYS A 766 34.51 24.17 2.01
C LYS A 766 34.88 24.39 3.47
N ALA A 767 34.24 23.70 4.38
CA ALA A 767 34.54 23.80 5.82
C ALA A 767 35.93 23.25 6.15
N LEU A 768 36.34 22.14 5.53
CA LEU A 768 37.66 21.54 5.72
C LEU A 768 38.78 22.48 5.25
N LYS A 769 38.64 23.09 4.06
CA LYS A 769 39.62 24.06 3.51
C LYS A 769 39.82 25.28 4.40
N LEU A 770 38.85 25.69 5.18
CA LEU A 770 38.92 26.84 6.11
C LEU A 770 39.41 26.44 7.51
N LYS A 771 39.57 25.16 7.79
CA LYS A 771 39.88 24.69 9.15
C LYS A 771 41.37 24.59 9.39
N GLN A 772 41.86 25.37 10.34
CA GLN A 772 43.24 25.27 10.79
C GLN A 772 43.46 24.05 11.67
N GLN A 773 44.63 23.41 11.58
CA GLN A 773 44.97 22.20 12.37
C GLN A 773 43.87 21.12 12.34
N TYR A 774 43.36 20.85 11.15
CA TYR A 774 42.24 19.89 11.01
C TYR A 774 42.67 18.47 11.46
N GLU A 775 43.93 18.12 11.38
CA GLU A 775 44.50 16.82 11.75
C GLU A 775 44.17 16.43 13.22
N ARG A 776 44.01 17.41 14.11
CA ARG A 776 43.71 17.19 15.54
C ARG A 776 42.38 16.46 15.78
N PHE A 777 41.48 16.39 14.78
CA PHE A 777 40.23 15.69 14.85
C PHE A 777 40.30 14.25 14.35
N ILE A 778 41.45 13.81 13.85
CA ILE A 778 41.70 12.41 13.51
C ILE A 778 41.94 11.69 14.84
N THR A 779 41.09 10.68 15.12
CA THR A 779 41.11 9.97 16.40
C THR A 779 40.64 8.54 16.26
N GLU A 780 41.07 7.71 17.22
CA GLU A 780 40.54 6.40 17.41
C GLU A 780 39.12 6.44 17.97
N VAL A 781 38.29 5.52 17.52
CA VAL A 781 36.91 5.34 17.98
C VAL A 781 36.61 3.88 18.15
N GLN A 782 35.82 3.53 19.15
CA GLN A 782 35.34 2.17 19.29
C GLN A 782 34.15 1.93 18.35
N TYR A 783 34.43 1.25 17.24
CA TYR A 783 33.43 0.98 16.20
C TYR A 783 32.43 -0.08 16.64
N ARG A 784 32.93 -1.19 17.19
CA ARG A 784 32.17 -2.27 17.84
C ARG A 784 32.91 -2.72 19.12
N PRO A 785 32.31 -3.50 19.99
CA PRO A 785 33.03 -4.12 21.08
C PRO A 785 34.28 -4.85 20.56
N PHE A 786 35.47 -4.54 21.14
CA PHE A 786 36.79 -5.05 20.71
C PHE A 786 37.26 -4.66 19.29
N ASP A 787 36.59 -3.75 18.61
CA ASP A 787 36.96 -3.24 17.28
C ASP A 787 37.18 -1.71 17.35
N THR A 788 38.43 -1.31 17.32
CA THR A 788 38.89 0.09 17.33
C THR A 788 39.29 0.49 15.94
N ARG A 789 38.84 1.64 15.48
CA ARG A 789 39.10 2.18 14.13
C ARG A 789 39.35 3.67 14.20
N TRP A 790 39.75 4.24 13.09
CA TRP A 790 40.04 5.65 12.92
C TRP A 790 38.92 6.39 12.21
N THR A 791 38.68 7.64 12.63
CA THR A 791 37.74 8.55 11.97
C THR A 791 38.20 10.00 12.12
N TYR A 792 37.57 10.88 11.33
CA TYR A 792 37.73 12.35 11.51
C TYR A 792 36.50 12.87 12.25
N LEU A 793 36.63 13.13 13.54
CA LEU A 793 35.54 13.39 14.44
C LEU A 793 35.05 14.84 14.43
N ASP A 794 34.54 15.28 13.29
CA ASP A 794 33.99 16.61 13.10
C ASP A 794 32.81 16.56 12.09
N LYS A 795 31.95 17.57 12.14
CA LYS A 795 30.81 17.71 11.21
C LYS A 795 31.20 17.70 9.73
N THR A 796 32.43 17.96 9.42
CA THR A 796 32.99 17.91 8.07
C THR A 796 32.92 16.50 7.50
N LEU A 797 33.13 15.46 8.32
CA LEU A 797 33.04 14.06 7.86
C LEU A 797 31.93 13.29 8.59
N VAL A 798 31.75 13.49 9.88
CA VAL A 798 30.75 12.80 10.71
C VAL A 798 29.48 13.64 10.82
N THR A 799 28.32 13.06 10.51
CA THR A 799 27.04 13.79 10.51
C THR A 799 26.66 14.30 11.92
N TYR A 800 26.82 13.44 12.93
CA TYR A 800 26.49 13.77 14.33
C TYR A 800 27.66 13.46 15.28
N PRO A 801 28.60 14.37 15.49
CA PRO A 801 29.77 14.16 16.36
C PRO A 801 29.45 14.19 17.86
N ARG A 802 28.25 14.63 18.26
CA ARG A 802 27.78 14.66 19.67
C ARG A 802 28.65 15.52 20.60
N PRO A 803 28.78 16.83 20.42
CA PRO A 803 29.73 17.66 21.12
C PRO A 803 29.62 17.64 22.65
N LEU A 804 28.40 17.44 23.20
CA LEU A 804 28.18 17.38 24.64
C LEU A 804 28.89 16.17 25.28
N ILE A 805 28.86 15.03 24.62
CA ILE A 805 29.54 13.81 25.09
C ILE A 805 31.01 13.85 24.71
N LEU A 806 31.30 14.36 23.51
CA LEU A 806 32.66 14.53 23.01
C LEU A 806 33.53 15.32 23.97
N SER A 807 33.01 16.41 24.55
CA SER A 807 33.75 17.25 25.51
C SER A 807 34.22 16.50 26.76
N SER A 808 33.60 15.37 27.10
CA SER A 808 33.98 14.54 28.24
C SER A 808 34.97 13.41 27.90
N ILE A 809 35.14 13.09 26.61
CA ILE A 809 35.90 11.88 26.21
C ILE A 809 37.08 12.22 25.28
N PHE A 810 36.87 13.16 24.36
CA PHE A 810 37.86 13.44 23.32
C PHE A 810 39.15 14.03 23.90
N ASN A 811 40.26 13.29 23.70
CA ASN A 811 41.58 13.61 24.28
C ASN A 811 41.60 13.83 25.79
N ARG A 812 40.74 13.08 26.51
CA ARG A 812 40.61 13.13 27.97
C ARG A 812 40.52 11.72 28.53
N GLU A 813 41.15 11.48 29.68
CA GLU A 813 41.03 10.24 30.39
C GLU A 813 39.63 10.09 30.96
N ASN A 814 38.91 9.06 30.53
CA ASN A 814 37.56 8.78 30.99
C ASN A 814 37.23 7.29 30.83
N GLN A 815 36.21 6.87 31.55
CA GLN A 815 35.51 5.61 31.31
C GLN A 815 34.06 5.91 31.00
N VAL A 816 33.49 5.23 30.02
CA VAL A 816 32.14 5.51 29.51
C VAL A 816 31.34 4.21 29.62
N LEU A 817 30.25 4.24 30.35
CA LEU A 817 29.26 3.18 30.33
C LEU A 817 28.38 3.33 29.11
N CYS A 818 28.33 2.28 28.31
CA CYS A 818 27.46 2.19 27.10
C CYS A 818 26.27 1.30 27.40
N VAL A 819 25.07 1.79 27.22
CA VAL A 819 23.83 1.08 27.50
C VAL A 819 22.92 1.10 26.26
N GLY A 820 22.42 -0.05 25.81
CA GLY A 820 21.43 -0.14 24.74
C GLY A 820 20.16 0.64 25.10
N GLN A 821 19.51 1.22 24.09
CA GLN A 821 18.23 1.89 24.31
C GLN A 821 17.11 0.87 24.53
N GLN A 822 16.07 1.27 25.26
CA GLN A 822 14.87 0.46 25.48
C GLN A 822 14.27 0.04 24.12
N GLY A 823 13.89 -1.23 23.99
CA GLY A 823 13.38 -1.82 22.75
C GLY A 823 14.45 -2.51 21.89
N ASN A 824 15.73 -2.39 22.25
CA ASN A 824 16.83 -3.13 21.60
C ASN A 824 17.08 -4.49 22.23
N VAL A 825 16.59 -4.70 23.46
CA VAL A 825 16.59 -5.99 24.14
C VAL A 825 15.22 -6.62 23.91
N ILE A 826 15.20 -7.83 23.37
CA ILE A 826 14.00 -8.56 22.97
C ILE A 826 13.95 -9.89 23.71
N GLY A 827 12.80 -10.20 24.33
CA GLY A 827 12.60 -11.44 25.06
C GLY A 827 13.40 -11.47 26.39
N ASP A 828 13.94 -12.63 26.71
CA ASP A 828 14.71 -12.88 27.93
C ASP A 828 16.21 -12.53 27.79
N GLU A 829 16.59 -11.83 26.74
CA GLU A 829 17.98 -11.43 26.52
C GLU A 829 18.40 -10.39 27.55
N GLU A 830 19.58 -10.56 28.09
CA GLU A 830 20.18 -9.62 29.04
C GLU A 830 20.59 -8.31 28.33
N TRP A 831 20.54 -7.22 29.09
CA TRP A 831 21.01 -5.94 28.57
C TRP A 831 22.52 -5.96 28.40
N SER A 832 22.99 -5.74 27.19
CA SER A 832 24.41 -5.62 26.93
C SER A 832 24.94 -4.29 27.47
N LEU A 833 25.91 -4.38 28.36
CA LEU A 833 26.65 -3.27 28.95
C LEU A 833 28.09 -3.33 28.48
N VAL A 834 28.63 -2.22 28.01
CA VAL A 834 30.02 -2.12 27.59
C VAL A 834 30.64 -0.90 28.25
N TYR A 835 31.85 -1.06 28.74
CA TYR A 835 32.71 0.05 29.18
C TYR A 835 33.78 0.31 28.14
N THR A 836 34.08 1.56 27.89
CA THR A 836 35.13 1.99 26.96
C THR A 836 35.79 3.28 27.45
N SER A 837 37.08 3.40 27.17
CA SER A 837 37.82 4.64 27.38
C SER A 837 37.88 5.53 26.11
N ILE A 838 37.41 5.03 25.00
CA ILE A 838 37.38 5.72 23.70
C ILE A 838 35.94 6.00 23.30
N LEU A 839 35.72 7.03 22.47
CA LEU A 839 34.39 7.40 22.02
C LEU A 839 33.75 6.31 21.13
N PRO A 840 32.62 5.70 21.53
CA PRO A 840 31.97 4.69 20.73
C PRO A 840 31.00 5.27 19.68
N THR A 841 30.79 4.52 18.62
CA THR A 841 29.73 4.79 17.65
C THR A 841 28.33 4.60 18.28
N ASP A 842 27.31 5.20 17.68
CA ASP A 842 25.92 5.09 18.18
C ASP A 842 25.31 3.66 18.08
N ILE A 843 25.86 2.82 17.21
CA ILE A 843 25.48 1.41 17.01
C ILE A 843 26.56 0.42 17.52
N ASN A 844 27.34 0.84 18.50
CA ASN A 844 28.48 0.06 18.98
C ASN A 844 28.09 -1.34 19.50
N VAL A 845 27.08 -1.44 20.38
CA VAL A 845 26.68 -2.68 21.04
C VAL A 845 25.57 -3.40 20.27
N VAL A 846 24.64 -2.66 19.71
CA VAL A 846 23.46 -3.19 19.01
C VAL A 846 23.38 -2.63 17.59
N PRO A 847 23.04 -3.46 16.60
CA PRO A 847 23.04 -3.04 15.18
C PRO A 847 21.91 -2.06 14.82
N ARG A 848 20.89 -1.93 15.68
CA ARG A 848 19.75 -1.01 15.48
C ARG A 848 19.39 -0.32 16.78
N GLY A 849 18.95 0.96 16.69
CA GLY A 849 18.37 1.69 17.81
C GLY A 849 19.33 2.56 18.62
N GLY A 850 20.63 2.41 18.46
CA GLY A 850 21.63 3.24 19.15
C GLY A 850 21.86 2.89 20.60
N ILE A 851 22.85 3.56 21.21
CA ILE A 851 23.23 3.40 22.62
C ILE A 851 23.21 4.75 23.32
N TYR A 852 23.00 4.71 24.65
CA TYR A 852 23.31 5.81 25.55
C TYR A 852 24.70 5.65 26.15
N LEU A 853 25.40 6.77 26.22
CA LEU A 853 26.72 6.92 26.79
C LEU A 853 26.61 7.69 28.09
N PHE A 854 27.27 7.20 29.12
CA PHE A 854 27.37 7.80 30.44
C PHE A 854 28.86 7.92 30.81
N PRO A 855 29.49 9.07 30.56
CA PRO A 855 30.88 9.29 30.99
C PRO A 855 30.95 9.38 32.52
N MET A 856 31.95 8.72 33.11
CA MET A 856 32.18 8.72 34.57
C MET A 856 32.72 10.04 35.06
N ILE A 857 33.56 10.70 34.26
CA ILE A 857 34.15 12.00 34.59
C ILE A 857 33.53 13.06 33.71
N ILE A 858 33.09 14.13 34.32
CA ILE A 858 32.60 15.33 33.59
C ILE A 858 33.65 16.41 33.74
N TYR A 859 34.19 16.86 32.62
CA TYR A 859 35.12 17.96 32.58
C TYR A 859 34.36 19.26 32.34
N ASP A 860 34.64 20.26 33.16
CA ASP A 860 34.21 21.65 32.87
C ASP A 860 35.02 22.15 31.67
N GLY A 861 34.38 22.74 30.68
CA GLY A 861 34.80 22.97 29.30
C GLY A 861 36.07 23.76 29.10
#